data_7d83113f09cc12e2b5f74e66b81a2444
#
_entry.id   7d83113f09cc12e2b5f74e66b81a2444
#
_cell.length_a   1.000
_cell.length_b   1.000
_cell.length_c   1.000
_cell.angle_alpha   90.00
_cell.angle_beta   90.00
_cell.angle_gamma   90.00
#
_symmetry.space_group_name_H-M   'P 1'
#
loop_
_entity.id
_entity.type
_entity.pdbx_description
1 polymer ?
#
loop_
_entity_poly.entity_id
_entity_poly.type
_entity_poly.pdbx_seq_one_letter_code
_entity_poly.pdbx_strand_id
1 'polypeptide(L)'
;MINDNPILKKWNTPYKLAPFDEIADHHFSGALDKALEDELSEIQDICDNPDPPTFDNTIHALLKSGKLLDRVLSTFYTLVSADSNNQREKLMMEFSPKLASHTSKITSNEKLFSRIQELFKQIDCLDLLPEQHRLIEKIHRDYTRAGASLNDKSKERMRDIKKRLSILGTQFSQNLLADESSWCLELDLEDQAALPDFLIAAARQAADEKGVEKPIITLSRSIITPFLKFSPNRELRKQAHQAWVSRGMQKEETDNRPIARETLTLRRQMADLLGYKNFAEFKLETEMAKKPENVEELLIQVWKCSKAQARKDQKILTAYMADDGISDEFSSWDWLYYSEKRRQNEHALNELEIKPYFGLEQMIEAAFFCANKLFDLSFVPIEVPLYHDDCKAWEVFRNNKAVGLFIGDYFARPSKRSGAWCSAFQSQAKFPTLQKPTVINVCNFAKGSPTLLSFDDAQTLFHEFGHALHQLLSNVTYEPLSGTAVSRDFVELPSQLYEHWLTVPEVLKKFALHYETKQPISDELIERIIGAANFDMGYQTVEYISSALVDLYFHLSSKDKDVMKLQTEILNKIEMPKVIEMRHATPHFSHVFSGGYYAAAYYSYMWSEVMDEDVFSAFKEVGDPFDMDLANSLEKNILSVGNSMDSELAYVKFRGKLPKVDALLKGRGLA
;
A
#
# COMPACT_ATOMS: atom_id res chain seq x y z
N MET A 1 17.12 -23.61 -27.34
CA MET A 1 16.18 -22.77 -27.46
C MET A 1 16.21 -21.57 -26.51
N ILE A 2 17.34 -21.40 -25.80
CA ILE A 2 17.59 -20.15 -25.03
C ILE A 2 17.74 -18.96 -26.00
N ASN A 3 18.30 -19.16 -27.18
CA ASN A 3 18.57 -18.08 -28.16
C ASN A 3 17.32 -17.45 -28.80
N ASP A 4 16.12 -17.99 -28.58
CA ASP A 4 14.89 -17.47 -29.19
C ASP A 4 13.89 -16.87 -28.17
N ASN A 5 14.27 -16.85 -26.90
CA ASN A 5 13.45 -16.31 -25.83
C ASN A 5 13.37 -14.78 -25.92
N PRO A 6 12.18 -14.19 -26.14
CA PRO A 6 12.01 -12.74 -26.31
C PRO A 6 12.43 -11.95 -25.06
N ILE A 7 12.33 -12.52 -23.85
CA ILE A 7 12.76 -11.87 -22.59
C ILE A 7 14.29 -11.65 -22.60
N LEU A 8 15.06 -12.53 -23.22
CA LEU A 8 16.53 -12.44 -23.28
C LEU A 8 17.03 -11.53 -24.42
N LYS A 9 16.16 -11.19 -25.39
CA LYS A 9 16.52 -10.30 -26.50
C LYS A 9 16.55 -8.83 -26.04
N LYS A 10 17.19 -7.97 -26.83
CA LYS A 10 17.11 -6.51 -26.65
C LYS A 10 15.72 -6.04 -27.08
N TRP A 11 15.02 -5.33 -26.20
CA TRP A 11 13.74 -4.74 -26.52
C TRP A 11 13.89 -3.40 -27.25
N ASN A 12 13.21 -3.26 -28.39
CA ASN A 12 13.18 -2.04 -29.18
C ASN A 12 11.82 -1.33 -29.13
N THR A 13 10.93 -1.79 -28.26
CA THR A 13 9.65 -1.16 -27.95
C THR A 13 9.83 0.23 -27.35
N PRO A 14 8.84 1.13 -27.46
CA PRO A 14 8.88 2.41 -26.77
C PRO A 14 9.15 2.21 -25.25
N TYR A 15 10.01 3.05 -24.71
CA TYR A 15 10.45 2.97 -23.30
C TYR A 15 11.10 1.63 -22.90
N LYS A 16 11.44 0.77 -23.87
CA LYS A 16 11.91 -0.61 -23.62
C LYS A 16 10.90 -1.41 -22.78
N LEU A 17 9.60 -1.14 -22.96
CA LEU A 17 8.54 -1.92 -22.35
C LEU A 17 8.58 -3.36 -22.89
N ALA A 18 8.22 -4.32 -22.04
CA ALA A 18 8.20 -5.73 -22.44
C ALA A 18 7.31 -5.94 -23.69
N PRO A 19 7.77 -6.68 -24.70
CA PRO A 19 6.94 -7.04 -25.85
C PRO A 19 5.93 -8.14 -25.46
N PHE A 20 4.86 -7.74 -24.74
CA PHE A 20 3.92 -8.66 -24.13
C PHE A 20 3.23 -9.59 -25.14
N ASP A 21 3.09 -9.17 -26.36
CA ASP A 21 2.57 -9.95 -27.49
C ASP A 21 3.49 -11.10 -27.95
N GLU A 22 4.80 -11.01 -27.65
CA GLU A 22 5.78 -12.04 -27.94
C GLU A 22 6.11 -12.94 -26.73
N ILE A 23 5.77 -12.49 -25.51
CA ILE A 23 6.13 -13.20 -24.27
C ILE A 23 5.05 -14.20 -23.87
N ALA A 24 5.44 -15.46 -23.70
CA ALA A 24 4.61 -16.54 -23.15
C ALA A 24 5.17 -17.05 -21.82
N ASP A 25 4.31 -17.68 -21.02
CA ASP A 25 4.66 -18.12 -19.65
C ASP A 25 5.87 -19.06 -19.61
N HIS A 26 6.04 -19.94 -20.62
CA HIS A 26 7.18 -20.86 -20.70
C HIS A 26 8.53 -20.18 -20.92
N HIS A 27 8.56 -18.91 -21.30
CA HIS A 27 9.80 -18.15 -21.48
C HIS A 27 10.45 -17.76 -20.14
N PHE A 28 9.65 -17.61 -19.06
CA PHE A 28 10.14 -17.10 -17.79
C PHE A 28 11.14 -17.98 -17.07
N SER A 29 10.93 -19.32 -17.03
CA SER A 29 11.82 -20.22 -16.27
C SER A 29 13.26 -20.16 -16.81
N GLY A 30 13.44 -20.30 -18.13
CA GLY A 30 14.74 -20.21 -18.74
C GLY A 30 15.39 -18.83 -18.66
N ALA A 31 14.56 -17.77 -18.72
CA ALA A 31 15.03 -16.38 -18.57
C ALA A 31 15.51 -16.10 -17.13
N LEU A 32 14.76 -16.59 -16.12
CA LEU A 32 15.15 -16.45 -14.72
C LEU A 32 16.45 -17.18 -14.44
N ASP A 33 16.56 -18.47 -14.81
CA ASP A 33 17.77 -19.26 -14.54
C ASP A 33 19.01 -18.59 -15.14
N LYS A 34 18.90 -18.09 -16.38
CA LYS A 34 19.98 -17.32 -17.02
C LYS A 34 20.31 -16.02 -16.31
N ALA A 35 19.28 -15.27 -15.89
CA ALA A 35 19.47 -13.99 -15.19
C ALA A 35 20.13 -14.16 -13.82
N LEU A 36 19.78 -15.23 -13.09
CA LEU A 36 20.41 -15.58 -11.80
C LEU A 36 21.88 -15.98 -11.97
N GLU A 37 22.20 -16.72 -13.03
CA GLU A 37 23.58 -17.10 -13.36
C GLU A 37 24.44 -15.87 -13.72
N ASP A 38 23.89 -15.01 -14.59
CA ASP A 38 24.60 -13.81 -15.06
C ASP A 38 24.92 -12.87 -13.89
N GLU A 39 23.93 -12.58 -13.02
CA GLU A 39 24.18 -11.71 -11.87
C GLU A 39 25.21 -12.29 -10.91
N LEU A 40 25.20 -13.61 -10.63
CA LEU A 40 26.24 -14.21 -9.78
C LEU A 40 27.62 -14.11 -10.41
N SER A 41 27.73 -14.21 -11.74
CA SER A 41 29.01 -14.00 -12.45
C SER A 41 29.48 -12.56 -12.34
N GLU A 42 28.57 -11.59 -12.54
CA GLU A 42 28.85 -10.16 -12.41
C GLU A 42 29.29 -9.79 -10.98
N ILE A 43 28.65 -10.38 -9.97
CA ILE A 43 29.05 -10.22 -8.56
C ILE A 43 30.42 -10.84 -8.29
N GLN A 44 30.70 -12.01 -8.89
CA GLN A 44 32.02 -12.66 -8.75
C GLN A 44 33.13 -11.80 -9.35
N ASP A 45 32.93 -11.15 -10.50
CA ASP A 45 33.86 -10.23 -11.12
C ASP A 45 34.19 -9.04 -10.19
N ILE A 46 33.17 -8.51 -9.46
CA ILE A 46 33.41 -7.46 -8.45
C ILE A 46 34.26 -8.01 -7.30
N CYS A 47 33.97 -9.22 -6.83
CA CYS A 47 34.65 -9.84 -5.71
C CYS A 47 36.13 -10.18 -6.02
N ASP A 48 36.43 -10.56 -7.26
CA ASP A 48 37.74 -10.99 -7.69
C ASP A 48 38.60 -9.85 -8.28
N ASN A 49 38.09 -8.61 -8.31
CA ASN A 49 38.84 -7.44 -8.71
C ASN A 49 39.99 -7.20 -7.72
N PRO A 50 41.26 -7.25 -8.20
CA PRO A 50 42.45 -7.13 -7.36
C PRO A 50 42.70 -5.71 -6.84
N ASP A 51 42.09 -4.69 -7.48
CA ASP A 51 42.28 -3.30 -7.12
C ASP A 51 41.59 -2.94 -5.81
N PRO A 52 42.10 -1.98 -5.03
CA PRO A 52 41.41 -1.45 -3.87
C PRO A 52 39.99 -1.01 -4.21
N PRO A 53 39.03 -1.15 -3.28
CA PRO A 53 37.65 -0.72 -3.52
C PRO A 53 37.57 0.77 -3.84
N THR A 54 36.89 1.10 -4.93
CA THR A 54 36.51 2.47 -5.29
C THR A 54 35.00 2.53 -5.51
N PHE A 55 34.44 3.74 -5.57
CA PHE A 55 33.04 3.92 -5.92
C PHE A 55 32.73 3.27 -7.29
N ASP A 56 33.60 3.41 -8.26
CA ASP A 56 33.42 2.88 -9.61
C ASP A 56 33.51 1.35 -9.69
N ASN A 57 34.56 0.75 -9.10
CA ASN A 57 34.79 -0.70 -9.23
C ASN A 57 34.00 -1.53 -8.21
N THR A 58 33.24 -0.90 -7.34
CA THR A 58 32.44 -1.59 -6.34
C THR A 58 30.95 -1.16 -6.43
N ILE A 59 30.63 0.11 -6.18
CA ILE A 59 29.23 0.57 -6.16
C ILE A 59 28.65 0.67 -7.58
N HIS A 60 29.34 1.35 -8.50
CA HIS A 60 28.88 1.42 -9.89
C HIS A 60 28.84 0.05 -10.57
N ALA A 61 29.80 -0.84 -10.25
CA ALA A 61 29.78 -2.21 -10.74
C ALA A 61 28.56 -2.99 -10.20
N LEU A 62 28.25 -2.86 -8.89
CA LEU A 62 27.07 -3.46 -8.26
C LEU A 62 25.76 -2.95 -8.88
N LEU A 63 25.66 -1.64 -9.18
CA LEU A 63 24.46 -1.08 -9.83
C LEU A 63 24.28 -1.51 -11.29
N LYS A 64 25.32 -1.97 -11.93
CA LYS A 64 25.26 -2.53 -13.29
C LYS A 64 24.89 -4.00 -13.30
N SER A 65 25.14 -4.73 -12.20
CA SER A 65 24.81 -6.14 -12.08
C SER A 65 23.29 -6.35 -11.97
N GLY A 66 22.83 -7.54 -12.35
CA GLY A 66 21.45 -7.98 -12.19
C GLY A 66 20.42 -7.32 -13.11
N LYS A 67 20.80 -6.50 -14.10
CA LYS A 67 19.85 -5.79 -14.96
C LYS A 67 18.94 -6.70 -15.79
N LEU A 68 19.42 -7.89 -16.15
CA LEU A 68 18.58 -8.90 -16.77
C LEU A 68 17.55 -9.45 -15.77
N LEU A 69 17.96 -9.69 -14.53
CA LEU A 69 17.09 -10.17 -13.47
C LEU A 69 15.98 -9.15 -13.16
N ASP A 70 16.33 -7.86 -13.00
CA ASP A 70 15.37 -6.77 -12.80
C ASP A 70 14.29 -6.78 -13.89
N ARG A 71 14.70 -6.92 -15.15
CA ARG A 71 13.79 -6.96 -16.30
C ARG A 71 12.88 -8.17 -16.31
N VAL A 72 13.40 -9.37 -16.00
CA VAL A 72 12.62 -10.60 -15.87
C VAL A 72 11.59 -10.45 -14.76
N LEU A 73 12.01 -9.97 -13.58
CA LEU A 73 11.17 -9.91 -12.38
C LEU A 73 10.10 -8.82 -12.49
N SER A 74 10.43 -7.62 -12.98
CA SER A 74 9.43 -6.56 -13.14
C SER A 74 8.29 -6.99 -14.08
N THR A 75 8.63 -7.67 -15.19
CA THR A 75 7.65 -8.21 -16.12
C THR A 75 6.83 -9.34 -15.50
N PHE A 76 7.51 -10.31 -14.87
CA PHE A 76 6.86 -11.48 -14.28
C PHE A 76 5.92 -11.11 -13.13
N TYR A 77 6.37 -10.30 -12.17
CA TYR A 77 5.55 -9.92 -11.02
C TYR A 77 4.36 -9.02 -11.40
N THR A 78 4.49 -8.19 -12.43
CA THR A 78 3.35 -7.45 -12.96
C THR A 78 2.30 -8.40 -13.51
N LEU A 79 2.70 -9.39 -14.33
CA LEU A 79 1.76 -10.38 -14.86
C LEU A 79 1.14 -11.25 -13.76
N VAL A 80 1.91 -11.70 -12.77
CA VAL A 80 1.38 -12.49 -11.63
C VAL A 80 0.38 -11.67 -10.81
N SER A 81 0.57 -10.36 -10.68
CA SER A 81 -0.31 -9.53 -9.86
C SER A 81 -1.54 -9.04 -10.63
N ALA A 82 -1.37 -8.65 -11.89
CA ALA A 82 -2.39 -7.97 -12.67
C ALA A 82 -3.10 -8.86 -13.70
N ASP A 83 -2.49 -9.98 -14.10
CA ASP A 83 -3.06 -10.91 -15.08
C ASP A 83 -2.55 -12.35 -14.82
N SER A 84 -2.88 -12.91 -13.64
CA SER A 84 -2.41 -14.24 -13.24
C SER A 84 -3.15 -15.38 -13.93
N ASN A 85 -2.52 -16.53 -13.94
CA ASN A 85 -3.08 -17.81 -14.34
C ASN A 85 -2.42 -18.95 -13.57
N ASN A 86 -2.98 -20.15 -13.66
CA ASN A 86 -2.47 -21.33 -12.95
C ASN A 86 -0.99 -21.66 -13.23
N GLN A 87 -0.47 -21.31 -14.42
CA GLN A 87 0.92 -21.56 -14.77
C GLN A 87 1.83 -20.50 -14.13
N ARG A 88 1.45 -19.22 -14.15
CA ARG A 88 2.20 -18.13 -13.49
C ARG A 88 2.27 -18.34 -11.99
N GLU A 89 1.19 -18.84 -11.37
CA GLU A 89 1.20 -19.17 -9.94
C GLU A 89 2.15 -20.33 -9.60
N LYS A 90 2.19 -21.37 -10.45
CA LYS A 90 3.17 -22.45 -10.31
C LYS A 90 4.60 -21.94 -10.45
N LEU A 91 4.86 -21.08 -11.45
CA LEU A 91 6.18 -20.45 -11.62
C LEU A 91 6.53 -19.57 -10.43
N MET A 92 5.59 -18.84 -9.85
CA MET A 92 5.81 -18.03 -8.64
C MET A 92 6.26 -18.89 -7.47
N MET A 93 5.63 -20.07 -7.25
CA MET A 93 6.05 -21.01 -6.21
C MET A 93 7.45 -21.60 -6.47
N GLU A 94 7.81 -21.84 -7.74
CA GLU A 94 9.14 -22.28 -8.13
C GLU A 94 10.21 -21.19 -7.95
N PHE A 95 9.90 -19.95 -8.33
CA PHE A 95 10.84 -18.82 -8.34
C PHE A 95 11.16 -18.31 -6.93
N SER A 96 10.19 -18.29 -6.04
CA SER A 96 10.36 -17.73 -4.69
C SER A 96 11.54 -18.34 -3.92
N PRO A 97 11.72 -19.67 -3.84
CA PRO A 97 12.89 -20.25 -3.17
C PRO A 97 14.20 -20.02 -3.92
N LYS A 98 14.19 -19.99 -5.27
CA LYS A 98 15.38 -19.70 -6.07
C LYS A 98 15.87 -18.27 -5.79
N LEU A 99 14.96 -17.29 -5.81
CA LEU A 99 15.25 -15.87 -5.53
C LEU A 99 15.74 -15.67 -4.10
N ALA A 100 15.09 -16.29 -3.11
CA ALA A 100 15.52 -16.22 -1.72
C ALA A 100 16.95 -16.77 -1.53
N SER A 101 17.26 -17.90 -2.16
CA SER A 101 18.61 -18.49 -2.15
C SER A 101 19.63 -17.59 -2.83
N HIS A 102 19.29 -17.03 -3.99
CA HIS A 102 20.13 -16.12 -4.78
C HIS A 102 20.45 -14.85 -4.00
N THR A 103 19.44 -14.14 -3.49
CA THR A 103 19.62 -12.96 -2.65
C THR A 103 20.50 -13.25 -1.43
N SER A 104 20.29 -14.41 -0.79
CA SER A 104 21.11 -14.83 0.35
C SER A 104 22.58 -15.02 -0.04
N LYS A 105 22.88 -15.61 -1.22
CA LYS A 105 24.25 -15.79 -1.70
C LYS A 105 24.96 -14.44 -1.88
N ILE A 106 24.28 -13.47 -2.47
CA ILE A 106 24.85 -12.13 -2.71
C ILE A 106 25.03 -11.38 -1.39
N THR A 107 23.99 -11.31 -0.56
CA THR A 107 24.03 -10.53 0.70
C THR A 107 24.93 -11.14 1.77
N SER A 108 25.22 -12.44 1.72
CA SER A 108 26.16 -13.10 2.62
C SER A 108 27.58 -13.22 2.07
N ASN A 109 27.86 -12.69 0.87
CA ASN A 109 29.19 -12.75 0.26
C ASN A 109 30.16 -11.85 1.02
N GLU A 110 31.16 -12.47 1.65
CA GLU A 110 32.11 -11.79 2.53
C GLU A 110 33.06 -10.86 1.77
N LYS A 111 33.49 -11.28 0.57
CA LYS A 111 34.38 -10.44 -0.26
C LYS A 111 33.66 -9.17 -0.71
N LEU A 112 32.42 -9.31 -1.20
CA LEU A 112 31.61 -8.16 -1.62
C LEU A 112 31.34 -7.22 -0.44
N PHE A 113 30.90 -7.76 0.71
CA PHE A 113 30.65 -6.96 1.89
C PHE A 113 31.90 -6.26 2.42
N SER A 114 33.09 -6.93 2.38
CA SER A 114 34.35 -6.31 2.76
C SER A 114 34.67 -5.09 1.91
N ARG A 115 34.45 -5.16 0.59
CA ARG A 115 34.63 -4.01 -0.32
C ARG A 115 33.67 -2.85 0.00
N ILE A 116 32.40 -3.16 0.23
CA ILE A 116 31.39 -2.16 0.62
C ILE A 116 31.73 -1.53 1.97
N GLN A 117 32.15 -2.33 2.94
CA GLN A 117 32.51 -1.86 4.29
C GLN A 117 33.77 -0.99 4.29
N GLU A 118 34.74 -1.29 3.43
CA GLU A 118 35.97 -0.46 3.29
C GLU A 118 35.60 0.92 2.75
N LEU A 119 34.76 1.02 1.73
CA LEU A 119 34.25 2.29 1.22
C LEU A 119 33.48 3.06 2.28
N PHE A 120 32.63 2.37 3.02
CA PHE A 120 31.84 2.99 4.09
C PHE A 120 32.73 3.55 5.22
N LYS A 121 33.80 2.84 5.60
CA LYS A 121 34.76 3.33 6.63
C LYS A 121 35.50 4.58 6.22
N GLN A 122 35.68 4.79 4.93
CA GLN A 122 36.42 5.91 4.35
C GLN A 122 35.49 6.99 3.79
N ILE A 123 34.19 6.89 3.98
CA ILE A 123 33.16 7.67 3.28
C ILE A 123 33.40 9.19 3.41
N ASP A 124 33.77 9.66 4.60
CA ASP A 124 34.05 11.08 4.87
C ASP A 124 35.40 11.58 4.27
N CYS A 125 36.27 10.66 3.84
CA CYS A 125 37.57 10.97 3.23
C CYS A 125 37.54 10.91 1.71
N LEU A 126 36.46 10.39 1.11
CA LEU A 126 36.27 10.29 -0.33
C LEU A 126 35.62 11.56 -0.87
N ASP A 127 36.11 12.00 -2.07
CA ASP A 127 35.46 13.12 -2.80
C ASP A 127 34.18 12.64 -3.49
N LEU A 128 33.11 12.54 -2.72
CA LEU A 128 31.82 12.01 -3.15
C LEU A 128 30.76 13.11 -3.27
N LEU A 129 29.92 13.00 -4.30
CA LEU A 129 28.68 13.78 -4.36
C LEU A 129 27.74 13.34 -3.24
N PRO A 130 26.85 14.22 -2.72
CA PRO A 130 25.92 13.88 -1.65
C PRO A 130 25.06 12.62 -1.94
N GLU A 131 24.66 12.43 -3.18
CA GLU A 131 23.87 11.27 -3.61
C GLU A 131 24.70 9.97 -3.60
N GLN A 132 26.02 10.05 -3.92
CA GLN A 132 26.94 8.92 -3.82
C GLN A 132 27.19 8.53 -2.37
N HIS A 133 27.36 9.51 -1.50
CA HIS A 133 27.50 9.30 -0.07
C HIS A 133 26.26 8.56 0.48
N ARG A 134 25.07 9.08 0.19
CA ARG A 134 23.80 8.47 0.59
C ARG A 134 23.63 7.03 0.07
N LEU A 135 24.08 6.77 -1.15
CA LEU A 135 24.00 5.45 -1.76
C LEU A 135 24.91 4.43 -1.05
N ILE A 136 26.15 4.80 -0.70
CA ILE A 136 27.05 3.93 0.10
C ILE A 136 26.42 3.63 1.46
N GLU A 137 25.93 4.65 2.17
CA GLU A 137 25.25 4.48 3.46
C GLU A 137 24.09 3.49 3.36
N LYS A 138 23.24 3.67 2.34
CA LYS A 138 22.09 2.79 2.09
C LYS A 138 22.54 1.35 1.83
N ILE A 139 23.46 1.13 0.89
CA ILE A 139 23.94 -0.21 0.52
C ILE A 139 24.60 -0.88 1.72
N HIS A 140 25.52 -0.21 2.42
CA HIS A 140 26.19 -0.76 3.59
C HIS A 140 25.17 -1.16 4.69
N ARG A 141 24.21 -0.28 4.98
CA ARG A 141 23.12 -0.54 5.94
C ARG A 141 22.29 -1.74 5.52
N ASP A 142 21.89 -1.82 4.25
CA ASP A 142 21.02 -2.90 3.75
C ASP A 142 21.74 -4.26 3.86
N TYR A 143 23.03 -4.36 3.54
CA TYR A 143 23.82 -5.56 3.73
C TYR A 143 24.02 -5.91 5.21
N THR A 144 24.31 -4.93 6.07
CA THR A 144 24.44 -5.14 7.52
C THR A 144 23.13 -5.69 8.11
N ARG A 145 21.98 -5.09 7.75
CA ARG A 145 20.65 -5.53 8.18
C ARG A 145 20.26 -6.89 7.58
N ALA A 146 20.82 -7.25 6.44
CA ALA A 146 20.67 -8.59 5.89
C ALA A 146 21.48 -9.66 6.66
N GLY A 147 22.41 -9.24 7.52
CA GLY A 147 23.25 -10.11 8.35
C GLY A 147 24.67 -10.34 7.82
N ALA A 148 25.14 -9.51 6.87
CA ALA A 148 26.46 -9.67 6.26
C ALA A 148 27.62 -9.60 7.28
N SER A 149 27.46 -8.81 8.34
CA SER A 149 28.46 -8.65 9.41
C SER A 149 28.43 -9.75 10.49
N LEU A 150 27.47 -10.67 10.44
CA LEU A 150 27.35 -11.74 11.43
C LEU A 150 28.44 -12.81 11.23
N ASN A 151 28.78 -13.54 12.30
CA ASN A 151 29.60 -14.74 12.21
C ASN A 151 28.81 -15.89 11.55
N ASP A 152 29.50 -16.94 11.11
CA ASP A 152 28.91 -18.04 10.32
C ASP A 152 27.72 -18.70 11.00
N LYS A 153 27.82 -18.99 12.32
CA LYS A 153 26.73 -19.57 13.10
C LYS A 153 25.48 -18.68 13.14
N SER A 154 25.68 -17.39 13.30
CA SER A 154 24.60 -16.39 13.30
C SER A 154 24.02 -16.18 11.90
N LYS A 155 24.85 -16.22 10.85
CA LYS A 155 24.39 -16.21 9.44
C LYS A 155 23.51 -17.41 9.11
N GLU A 156 23.89 -18.61 9.56
CA GLU A 156 23.09 -19.82 9.39
C GLU A 156 21.75 -19.67 10.11
N ARG A 157 21.77 -19.25 11.39
CA ARG A 157 20.51 -19.01 12.14
C ARG A 157 19.62 -17.97 11.47
N MET A 158 20.18 -16.87 10.95
CA MET A 158 19.45 -15.83 10.23
C MET A 158 18.78 -16.39 8.97
N ARG A 159 19.46 -17.25 8.21
CA ARG A 159 18.88 -17.93 7.02
C ARG A 159 17.68 -18.82 7.41
N ASP A 160 17.80 -19.58 8.48
CA ASP A 160 16.72 -20.44 8.99
C ASP A 160 15.50 -19.61 9.43
N ILE A 161 15.74 -18.52 10.15
CA ILE A 161 14.68 -17.60 10.58
C ILE A 161 13.95 -17.02 9.35
N LYS A 162 14.68 -16.48 8.38
CA LYS A 162 14.08 -15.90 7.16
C LYS A 162 13.27 -16.92 6.38
N LYS A 163 13.82 -18.14 6.20
CA LYS A 163 13.13 -19.24 5.54
C LYS A 163 11.82 -19.60 6.27
N ARG A 164 11.88 -19.74 7.60
CA ARG A 164 10.70 -20.08 8.40
C ARG A 164 9.65 -18.98 8.39
N LEU A 165 10.04 -17.69 8.49
CA LEU A 165 9.14 -16.55 8.37
C LEU A 165 8.40 -16.51 7.03
N SER A 166 9.08 -16.84 5.93
CA SER A 166 8.45 -16.92 4.60
C SER A 166 7.36 -18.00 4.56
N ILE A 167 7.64 -19.19 5.12
CA ILE A 167 6.67 -20.30 5.19
C ILE A 167 5.45 -19.88 6.04
N LEU A 168 5.70 -19.30 7.21
CA LEU A 168 4.63 -18.86 8.13
C LEU A 168 3.75 -17.78 7.50
N GLY A 169 4.34 -16.83 6.78
CA GLY A 169 3.57 -15.78 6.09
C GLY A 169 2.65 -16.32 5.00
N THR A 170 3.14 -17.29 4.21
CA THR A 170 2.32 -17.98 3.20
C THR A 170 1.19 -18.76 3.85
N GLN A 171 1.50 -19.53 4.90
CA GLN A 171 0.49 -20.31 5.62
C GLN A 171 -0.57 -19.43 6.28
N PHE A 172 -0.17 -18.30 6.87
CA PHE A 172 -1.09 -17.32 7.43
C PHE A 172 -2.12 -16.83 6.40
N SER A 173 -1.64 -16.47 5.20
CA SER A 173 -2.51 -16.02 4.11
C SER A 173 -3.45 -17.09 3.62
N GLN A 174 -2.95 -18.33 3.47
CA GLN A 174 -3.75 -19.48 3.02
C GLN A 174 -4.85 -19.85 4.03
N ASN A 175 -4.52 -19.86 5.32
CA ASN A 175 -5.49 -20.12 6.38
C ASN A 175 -6.61 -19.09 6.39
N LEU A 176 -6.25 -17.80 6.28
CA LEU A 176 -7.24 -16.72 6.23
C LEU A 176 -8.15 -16.84 5.01
N LEU A 177 -7.60 -17.10 3.84
CA LEU A 177 -8.37 -17.32 2.62
C LEU A 177 -9.33 -18.53 2.76
N ALA A 178 -8.87 -19.61 3.39
CA ALA A 178 -9.68 -20.80 3.62
C ALA A 178 -10.87 -20.51 4.56
N ASP A 179 -10.65 -19.74 5.64
CA ASP A 179 -11.73 -19.28 6.53
C ASP A 179 -12.73 -18.41 5.78
N GLU A 180 -12.26 -17.39 5.07
CA GLU A 180 -13.09 -16.46 4.30
C GLU A 180 -13.93 -17.17 3.24
N SER A 181 -13.33 -18.17 2.56
CA SER A 181 -14.00 -18.93 1.51
C SER A 181 -15.02 -19.93 2.05
N SER A 182 -14.85 -20.41 3.28
CA SER A 182 -15.66 -21.49 3.83
C SER A 182 -16.98 -21.03 4.45
N TRP A 183 -17.06 -19.76 4.85
CA TRP A 183 -18.24 -19.22 5.53
C TRP A 183 -19.21 -18.54 4.54
N CYS A 184 -20.50 -18.71 4.78
CA CYS A 184 -21.56 -17.94 4.13
C CYS A 184 -22.83 -17.91 5.01
N LEU A 185 -23.67 -16.91 4.78
CA LEU A 185 -24.97 -16.72 5.41
C LEU A 185 -26.04 -16.65 4.32
N GLU A 186 -26.98 -17.60 4.28
CA GLU A 186 -28.09 -17.58 3.34
C GLU A 186 -29.14 -16.53 3.74
N LEU A 187 -29.72 -15.86 2.74
CA LEU A 187 -30.77 -14.85 2.94
C LEU A 187 -32.14 -15.40 2.55
N ASP A 188 -33.10 -15.30 3.44
CA ASP A 188 -34.51 -15.59 3.14
C ASP A 188 -35.15 -14.44 2.36
N LEU A 189 -36.34 -14.65 1.79
CA LEU A 189 -37.02 -13.65 0.95
C LEU A 189 -37.31 -12.34 1.71
N GLU A 190 -37.60 -12.43 2.99
CA GLU A 190 -37.88 -11.27 3.86
C GLU A 190 -36.60 -10.44 4.04
N ASP A 191 -35.47 -11.11 4.30
CA ASP A 191 -34.18 -10.44 4.45
C ASP A 191 -33.72 -9.78 3.14
N GLN A 192 -33.93 -10.43 1.98
CA GLN A 192 -33.63 -9.89 0.66
C GLN A 192 -34.47 -8.61 0.37
N ALA A 193 -35.74 -8.58 0.70
CA ALA A 193 -36.63 -7.46 0.42
C ALA A 193 -36.21 -6.16 1.14
N ALA A 194 -35.45 -6.28 2.21
CA ALA A 194 -34.99 -5.16 3.03
C ALA A 194 -33.58 -4.62 2.64
N LEU A 195 -32.91 -5.25 1.66
CA LEU A 195 -31.54 -4.89 1.24
C LEU A 195 -31.55 -4.14 -0.10
N PRO A 196 -30.56 -3.27 -0.35
CA PRO A 196 -30.40 -2.60 -1.64
C PRO A 196 -30.16 -3.57 -2.79
N ASP A 197 -30.67 -3.26 -3.99
CA ASP A 197 -30.59 -4.10 -5.18
C ASP A 197 -29.15 -4.50 -5.55
N PHE A 198 -28.18 -3.58 -5.40
CA PHE A 198 -26.78 -3.88 -5.69
C PHE A 198 -26.20 -4.96 -4.78
N LEU A 199 -26.62 -4.99 -3.50
CA LEU A 199 -26.17 -6.00 -2.55
C LEU A 199 -26.83 -7.35 -2.81
N ILE A 200 -28.11 -7.35 -3.20
CA ILE A 200 -28.82 -8.57 -3.61
C ILE A 200 -28.18 -9.16 -4.88
N ALA A 201 -27.83 -8.32 -5.86
CA ALA A 201 -27.12 -8.78 -7.05
C ALA A 201 -25.76 -9.43 -6.70
N ALA A 202 -24.98 -8.80 -5.84
CA ALA A 202 -23.70 -9.36 -5.36
C ALA A 202 -23.89 -10.66 -4.57
N ALA A 203 -24.92 -10.73 -3.72
CA ALA A 203 -25.24 -11.94 -2.94
C ALA A 203 -25.69 -13.11 -3.83
N ARG A 204 -26.42 -12.84 -4.92
CA ARG A 204 -26.80 -13.85 -5.92
C ARG A 204 -25.61 -14.33 -6.71
N GLN A 205 -24.74 -13.42 -7.17
CA GLN A 205 -23.51 -13.80 -7.86
C GLN A 205 -22.65 -14.70 -6.96
N ALA A 206 -22.48 -14.36 -5.69
CA ALA A 206 -21.74 -15.19 -4.74
C ALA A 206 -22.38 -16.58 -4.52
N ALA A 207 -23.71 -16.67 -4.57
CA ALA A 207 -24.44 -17.92 -4.50
C ALA A 207 -24.20 -18.80 -5.75
N ASP A 208 -24.27 -18.20 -6.94
CA ASP A 208 -23.99 -18.88 -8.20
C ASP A 208 -22.55 -19.44 -8.24
N GLU A 209 -21.56 -18.67 -7.79
CA GLU A 209 -20.16 -19.09 -7.70
C GLU A 209 -19.96 -20.29 -6.73
N LYS A 210 -20.76 -20.36 -5.65
CA LYS A 210 -20.74 -21.48 -4.68
C LYS A 210 -21.70 -22.61 -5.02
N GLY A 211 -22.53 -22.47 -6.05
CA GLY A 211 -23.52 -23.48 -6.43
C GLY A 211 -24.65 -23.65 -5.41
N VAL A 212 -25.03 -22.59 -4.68
CA VAL A 212 -26.15 -22.58 -3.73
C VAL A 212 -27.33 -21.79 -4.31
N GLU A 213 -28.55 -22.20 -3.93
CA GLU A 213 -29.79 -21.67 -4.54
C GLU A 213 -30.17 -20.28 -4.01
N LYS A 214 -29.98 -20.05 -2.71
CA LYS A 214 -30.34 -18.78 -2.06
C LYS A 214 -29.20 -17.78 -2.16
N PRO A 215 -29.48 -16.47 -2.31
CA PRO A 215 -28.46 -15.43 -2.18
C PRO A 215 -27.70 -15.54 -0.86
N ILE A 216 -26.39 -15.36 -0.89
CA ILE A 216 -25.53 -15.51 0.28
C ILE A 216 -24.69 -14.27 0.57
N ILE A 217 -24.51 -14.01 1.85
CA ILE A 217 -23.49 -13.08 2.34
C ILE A 217 -22.20 -13.87 2.61
N THR A 218 -21.10 -13.41 2.07
CA THR A 218 -19.75 -13.97 2.28
C THR A 218 -18.89 -13.04 3.11
N LEU A 219 -17.69 -13.48 3.52
CA LEU A 219 -16.71 -12.62 4.21
C LEU A 219 -15.89 -11.75 3.26
N SER A 220 -16.29 -11.59 2.00
CA SER A 220 -15.74 -10.56 1.13
C SER A 220 -16.12 -9.17 1.65
N ARG A 221 -15.15 -8.26 1.77
CA ARG A 221 -15.39 -6.90 2.30
C ARG A 221 -16.44 -6.14 1.49
N SER A 222 -16.52 -6.37 0.18
CA SER A 222 -17.51 -5.76 -0.72
C SER A 222 -18.94 -6.24 -0.49
N ILE A 223 -19.14 -7.35 0.24
CA ILE A 223 -20.45 -7.90 0.57
C ILE A 223 -20.77 -7.72 2.06
N ILE A 224 -19.82 -8.08 2.96
CA ILE A 224 -20.07 -8.06 4.40
C ILE A 224 -20.28 -6.64 4.94
N THR A 225 -19.46 -5.66 4.49
CA THR A 225 -19.58 -4.29 4.98
C THR A 225 -20.90 -3.63 4.59
N PRO A 226 -21.36 -3.68 3.31
CA PRO A 226 -22.71 -3.24 2.95
C PRO A 226 -23.81 -4.00 3.70
N PHE A 227 -23.66 -5.31 3.90
CA PHE A 227 -24.66 -6.07 4.66
C PHE A 227 -24.80 -5.54 6.11
N LEU A 228 -23.69 -5.29 6.79
CA LEU A 228 -23.69 -4.72 8.15
C LEU A 228 -24.25 -3.29 8.20
N LYS A 229 -24.13 -2.52 7.11
CA LYS A 229 -24.70 -1.17 6.98
C LYS A 229 -26.21 -1.17 6.72
N PHE A 230 -26.72 -2.08 5.91
CA PHE A 230 -28.07 -2.00 5.36
C PHE A 230 -29.05 -3.03 5.90
N SER A 231 -28.60 -4.15 6.45
CA SER A 231 -29.51 -5.17 6.96
C SER A 231 -30.25 -4.70 8.23
N PRO A 232 -31.61 -4.63 8.25
CA PRO A 232 -32.33 -4.31 9.46
C PRO A 232 -32.36 -5.47 10.47
N ASN A 233 -32.09 -6.71 10.02
CA ASN A 233 -32.11 -7.89 10.87
C ASN A 233 -30.88 -7.94 11.78
N ARG A 234 -31.07 -7.52 13.03
CA ARG A 234 -30.00 -7.43 14.03
C ARG A 234 -29.29 -8.76 14.31
N GLU A 235 -30.03 -9.86 14.33
CA GLU A 235 -29.46 -11.19 14.60
C GLU A 235 -28.57 -11.66 13.45
N LEU A 236 -28.94 -11.41 12.21
CA LEU A 236 -28.10 -11.71 11.05
C LEU A 236 -26.86 -10.80 11.01
N ARG A 237 -26.99 -9.50 11.37
CA ARG A 237 -25.83 -8.62 11.53
C ARG A 237 -24.86 -9.17 12.57
N LYS A 238 -25.37 -9.64 13.72
CA LYS A 238 -24.55 -10.25 14.77
C LYS A 238 -23.79 -11.47 14.27
N GLN A 239 -24.47 -12.41 13.60
CA GLN A 239 -23.84 -13.60 13.03
C GLN A 239 -22.75 -13.25 12.02
N ALA A 240 -23.05 -12.36 11.08
CA ALA A 240 -22.13 -11.90 10.07
C ALA A 240 -20.91 -11.18 10.69
N HIS A 241 -21.13 -10.29 11.65
CA HIS A 241 -20.09 -9.57 12.37
C HIS A 241 -19.16 -10.53 13.15
N GLN A 242 -19.75 -11.49 13.89
CA GLN A 242 -18.98 -12.47 14.65
C GLN A 242 -18.09 -13.31 13.72
N ALA A 243 -18.59 -13.75 12.58
CA ALA A 243 -17.80 -14.46 11.58
C ALA A 243 -16.69 -13.57 11.00
N TRP A 244 -16.97 -12.29 10.74
CA TRP A 244 -16.00 -11.32 10.24
C TRP A 244 -14.82 -11.11 11.19
N VAL A 245 -15.10 -10.90 12.47
CA VAL A 245 -14.04 -10.62 13.46
C VAL A 245 -13.27 -11.86 13.91
N SER A 246 -13.83 -13.07 13.69
CA SER A 246 -13.20 -14.35 14.04
C SER A 246 -12.41 -15.01 12.88
N ARG A 247 -12.23 -14.31 11.75
CA ARG A 247 -11.42 -14.83 10.63
C ARG A 247 -10.01 -15.22 11.07
N GLY A 248 -9.48 -16.29 10.49
CA GLY A 248 -8.19 -16.85 10.85
C GLY A 248 -8.14 -17.58 12.19
N MET A 249 -9.33 -17.85 12.81
CA MET A 249 -9.45 -18.67 14.03
C MET A 249 -10.80 -19.42 14.11
N GLN A 250 -11.51 -19.55 12.99
CA GLN A 250 -12.82 -20.22 12.97
C GLN A 250 -12.72 -21.75 13.09
N LYS A 251 -11.62 -22.31 12.59
CA LYS A 251 -11.36 -23.75 12.62
C LYS A 251 -9.95 -24.03 13.13
N GLU A 252 -9.74 -25.22 13.70
CA GLU A 252 -8.43 -25.64 14.21
C GLU A 252 -7.38 -25.72 13.10
N GLU A 253 -7.76 -26.16 11.90
CA GLU A 253 -6.87 -26.33 10.75
C GLU A 253 -6.42 -24.98 10.14
N THR A 254 -7.20 -23.93 10.33
CA THR A 254 -6.95 -22.60 9.80
C THR A 254 -6.57 -21.58 10.88
N ASP A 255 -6.24 -22.06 12.10
CA ASP A 255 -5.90 -21.19 13.22
C ASP A 255 -4.54 -20.49 13.03
N ASN A 256 -4.59 -19.18 12.88
CA ASN A 256 -3.42 -18.33 12.71
C ASN A 256 -2.75 -17.88 14.02
N ARG A 257 -3.33 -18.14 15.18
CA ARG A 257 -2.78 -17.74 16.48
C ARG A 257 -1.40 -18.35 16.77
N PRO A 258 -1.18 -19.67 16.53
CA PRO A 258 0.14 -20.27 16.67
C PRO A 258 1.17 -19.70 15.69
N ILE A 259 0.75 -19.43 14.45
CA ILE A 259 1.58 -18.83 13.39
C ILE A 259 2.03 -17.42 13.80
N ALA A 260 1.11 -16.59 14.26
CA ALA A 260 1.42 -15.24 14.73
C ALA A 260 2.41 -15.27 15.91
N ARG A 261 2.22 -16.16 16.88
CA ARG A 261 3.13 -16.34 18.01
C ARG A 261 4.55 -16.72 17.58
N GLU A 262 4.68 -17.73 16.69
CA GLU A 262 5.98 -18.16 16.18
C GLU A 262 6.64 -17.03 15.37
N THR A 263 5.88 -16.31 14.55
CA THR A 263 6.35 -15.16 13.78
C THR A 263 6.96 -14.08 14.66
N LEU A 264 6.27 -13.66 15.72
CA LEU A 264 6.78 -12.67 16.67
C LEU A 264 8.06 -13.15 17.38
N THR A 265 8.11 -14.43 17.74
CA THR A 265 9.30 -15.05 18.37
C THR A 265 10.50 -15.02 17.43
N LEU A 266 10.32 -15.37 16.14
CA LEU A 266 11.39 -15.36 15.15
C LEU A 266 11.87 -13.95 14.81
N ARG A 267 10.95 -12.98 14.71
CA ARG A 267 11.31 -11.56 14.51
C ARG A 267 12.15 -11.00 15.65
N ARG A 268 11.80 -11.33 16.89
CA ARG A 268 12.62 -10.97 18.05
C ARG A 268 14.01 -11.57 17.95
N GLN A 269 14.13 -12.87 17.68
CA GLN A 269 15.42 -13.53 17.52
C GLN A 269 16.26 -12.89 16.39
N MET A 270 15.62 -12.47 15.30
CA MET A 270 16.29 -11.76 14.22
C MET A 270 16.85 -10.41 14.69
N ALA A 271 16.07 -9.65 15.46
CA ALA A 271 16.51 -8.38 16.02
C ALA A 271 17.66 -8.59 17.04
N ASP A 272 17.55 -9.59 17.92
CA ASP A 272 18.61 -9.95 18.89
C ASP A 272 19.93 -10.31 18.17
N LEU A 273 19.88 -11.09 17.08
CA LEU A 273 21.07 -11.44 16.28
C LEU A 273 21.77 -10.21 15.69
N LEU A 274 21.00 -9.17 15.36
CA LEU A 274 21.50 -7.92 14.78
C LEU A 274 21.85 -6.87 15.87
N GLY A 275 21.68 -7.19 17.15
CA GLY A 275 22.06 -6.33 18.27
C GLY A 275 21.00 -5.28 18.67
N TYR A 276 19.77 -5.40 18.18
CA TYR A 276 18.65 -4.53 18.59
C TYR A 276 17.93 -5.09 19.81
N LYS A 277 17.40 -4.22 20.66
CA LYS A 277 16.64 -4.63 21.86
C LYS A 277 15.33 -5.34 21.55
N ASN A 278 14.71 -4.98 20.41
CA ASN A 278 13.46 -5.55 19.96
C ASN A 278 13.29 -5.32 18.43
N PHE A 279 12.28 -5.96 17.86
CA PHE A 279 12.05 -5.86 16.41
C PHE A 279 11.53 -4.47 15.98
N ALA A 280 10.81 -3.74 16.85
CA ALA A 280 10.35 -2.38 16.52
C ALA A 280 11.53 -1.42 16.37
N GLU A 281 12.55 -1.45 17.26
CA GLU A 281 13.78 -0.65 17.08
C GLU A 281 14.50 -1.00 15.77
N PHE A 282 14.65 -2.30 15.47
CA PHE A 282 15.22 -2.74 14.19
C PHE A 282 14.45 -2.18 13.00
N LYS A 283 13.13 -2.27 13.02
CA LYS A 283 12.30 -1.82 11.89
C LYS A 283 12.34 -0.31 11.71
N LEU A 284 12.17 0.44 12.79
CA LEU A 284 12.01 1.89 12.77
C LEU A 284 13.30 2.67 12.53
N GLU A 285 14.47 2.06 12.69
CA GLU A 285 15.77 2.72 12.40
C GLU A 285 15.81 3.34 11.00
N THR A 286 15.19 2.71 10.03
CA THR A 286 15.20 3.16 8.61
C THR A 286 13.99 4.01 8.22
N GLU A 287 13.04 4.15 9.12
CA GLU A 287 11.82 4.93 8.90
C GLU A 287 12.02 6.40 9.36
N MET A 288 11.12 7.30 8.96
CA MET A 288 11.16 8.71 9.37
C MET A 288 10.93 8.86 10.87
N ALA A 289 10.11 8.01 11.46
CA ALA A 289 9.86 8.00 12.91
C ALA A 289 11.08 7.65 13.77
N LYS A 290 12.07 6.92 13.24
CA LYS A 290 13.33 6.53 13.87
C LYS A 290 13.20 5.66 15.12
N LYS A 291 12.24 5.95 16.00
CA LYS A 291 12.11 5.35 17.34
C LYS A 291 10.67 4.96 17.67
N PRO A 292 10.47 3.86 18.40
CA PRO A 292 9.14 3.44 18.83
C PRO A 292 8.39 4.49 19.65
N GLU A 293 9.11 5.29 20.46
CA GLU A 293 8.51 6.32 21.31
C GLU A 293 7.82 7.40 20.49
N ASN A 294 8.38 7.79 19.33
CA ASN A 294 7.80 8.79 18.43
C ASN A 294 6.49 8.28 17.83
N VAL A 295 6.45 6.99 17.47
CA VAL A 295 5.25 6.32 16.95
C VAL A 295 4.18 6.25 18.04
N GLU A 296 4.54 5.81 19.25
CA GLU A 296 3.62 5.72 20.39
C GLU A 296 3.03 7.10 20.73
N GLU A 297 3.85 8.13 20.77
CA GLU A 297 3.42 9.50 21.08
C GLU A 297 2.36 9.98 20.08
N LEU A 298 2.62 9.85 18.77
CA LEU A 298 1.65 10.21 17.73
C LEU A 298 0.33 9.45 17.90
N LEU A 299 0.41 8.11 17.96
CA LEU A 299 -0.77 7.26 18.02
C LEU A 299 -1.61 7.56 19.27
N ILE A 300 -0.99 7.79 20.43
CA ILE A 300 -1.70 8.10 21.67
C ILE A 300 -2.33 9.49 21.66
N GLN A 301 -1.70 10.49 21.01
CA GLN A 301 -2.31 11.80 20.86
C GLN A 301 -3.62 11.70 20.04
N VAL A 302 -3.57 11.06 18.89
CA VAL A 302 -4.76 10.88 18.02
C VAL A 302 -5.80 9.97 18.70
N TRP A 303 -5.35 8.92 19.41
CA TRP A 303 -6.22 8.01 20.17
C TRP A 303 -7.12 8.72 21.16
N LYS A 304 -6.58 9.67 21.91
CA LYS A 304 -7.36 10.42 22.92
C LYS A 304 -8.54 11.16 22.30
N CYS A 305 -8.29 11.87 21.21
CA CYS A 305 -9.30 12.65 20.50
C CYS A 305 -10.35 11.73 19.83
N SER A 306 -9.89 10.72 19.10
CA SER A 306 -10.78 9.79 18.38
C SER A 306 -11.66 8.98 19.34
N LYS A 307 -11.10 8.50 20.46
CA LYS A 307 -11.87 7.79 21.50
C LYS A 307 -12.94 8.69 22.11
N ALA A 308 -12.64 9.95 22.36
CA ALA A 308 -13.61 10.92 22.90
C ALA A 308 -14.75 11.16 21.90
N GLN A 309 -14.45 11.30 20.61
CA GLN A 309 -15.44 11.46 19.56
C GLN A 309 -16.28 10.19 19.38
N ALA A 310 -15.67 9.01 19.30
CA ALA A 310 -16.38 7.74 19.18
C ALA A 310 -17.37 7.50 20.34
N ARG A 311 -17.02 7.93 21.57
CA ARG A 311 -17.96 7.87 22.70
C ARG A 311 -19.16 8.81 22.56
N LYS A 312 -19.00 9.97 21.92
CA LYS A 312 -20.11 10.88 21.60
C LYS A 312 -21.01 10.27 20.53
N ASP A 313 -20.38 9.73 19.47
CA ASP A 313 -21.09 9.10 18.37
C ASP A 313 -21.87 7.88 18.86
N GLN A 314 -21.30 7.01 19.70
CA GLN A 314 -21.99 5.89 20.32
C GLN A 314 -23.29 6.31 21.02
N LYS A 315 -23.28 7.43 21.79
CA LYS A 315 -24.49 7.92 22.46
C LYS A 315 -25.58 8.32 21.47
N ILE A 316 -25.20 8.97 20.36
CA ILE A 316 -26.13 9.34 19.29
C ILE A 316 -26.71 8.08 18.65
N LEU A 317 -25.84 7.11 18.28
CA LEU A 317 -26.28 5.87 17.65
C LEU A 317 -27.16 5.01 18.57
N THR A 318 -26.90 5.03 19.89
CA THR A 318 -27.75 4.36 20.87
C THR A 318 -29.16 5.00 20.93
N ALA A 319 -29.28 6.32 20.74
CA ALA A 319 -30.58 6.98 20.65
C ALA A 319 -31.34 6.54 19.37
N TYR A 320 -30.66 6.47 18.22
CA TYR A 320 -31.27 5.91 16.99
C TYR A 320 -31.77 4.47 17.18
N MET A 321 -31.03 3.64 17.94
CA MET A 321 -31.44 2.28 18.25
C MET A 321 -32.70 2.24 19.15
N ALA A 322 -32.76 3.15 20.12
CA ALA A 322 -33.92 3.29 20.99
C ALA A 322 -35.18 3.78 20.24
N ASP A 323 -35.03 4.67 19.27
CA ASP A 323 -36.09 5.15 18.39
C ASP A 323 -36.67 4.02 17.52
N ASP A 324 -35.85 3.01 17.18
CA ASP A 324 -36.35 1.75 16.56
C ASP A 324 -37.04 0.78 17.53
N GLY A 325 -37.19 1.17 18.80
CA GLY A 325 -37.86 0.36 19.82
C GLY A 325 -36.97 -0.76 20.41
N ILE A 326 -35.65 -0.74 20.16
CA ILE A 326 -34.71 -1.73 20.67
C ILE A 326 -34.11 -1.24 21.98
N SER A 327 -34.36 -1.98 23.07
CA SER A 327 -33.92 -1.66 24.43
C SER A 327 -32.67 -2.45 24.88
N ASP A 328 -32.12 -3.30 24.01
CA ASP A 328 -30.92 -4.06 24.28
C ASP A 328 -29.69 -3.16 24.40
N GLU A 329 -28.60 -3.70 24.93
CA GLU A 329 -27.31 -3.02 24.97
C GLU A 329 -26.75 -2.84 23.52
N PHE A 330 -26.30 -1.62 23.20
CA PHE A 330 -25.66 -1.31 21.93
C PHE A 330 -24.35 -2.11 21.79
N SER A 331 -24.18 -2.79 20.66
CA SER A 331 -23.08 -3.73 20.41
C SER A 331 -22.33 -3.39 19.12
N SER A 332 -21.17 -4.01 18.89
CA SER A 332 -20.31 -3.72 17.73
C SER A 332 -21.00 -3.97 16.38
N TRP A 333 -21.90 -4.95 16.27
CA TRP A 333 -22.70 -5.22 15.06
C TRP A 333 -23.81 -4.20 14.80
N ASP A 334 -24.06 -3.28 15.73
CA ASP A 334 -25.05 -2.20 15.58
C ASP A 334 -24.43 -0.93 14.99
N TRP A 335 -23.11 -0.74 15.15
CA TRP A 335 -22.44 0.50 14.79
C TRP A 335 -22.67 0.90 13.33
N LEU A 336 -22.28 0.06 12.38
CA LEU A 336 -22.35 0.39 10.96
C LEU A 336 -23.79 0.64 10.48
N TYR A 337 -24.76 -0.10 11.02
CA TYR A 337 -26.16 0.07 10.68
C TYR A 337 -26.71 1.42 11.14
N TYR A 338 -26.51 1.77 12.42
CA TYR A 338 -27.00 3.04 12.94
C TYR A 338 -26.17 4.23 12.47
N SER A 339 -24.92 4.05 12.20
CA SER A 339 -24.08 5.06 11.54
C SER A 339 -24.61 5.38 10.14
N GLU A 340 -24.99 4.39 9.34
CA GLU A 340 -25.58 4.62 8.01
C GLU A 340 -26.95 5.31 8.09
N LYS A 341 -27.82 4.93 9.03
CA LYS A 341 -29.09 5.64 9.28
C LYS A 341 -28.86 7.11 9.65
N ARG A 342 -27.89 7.37 10.53
CA ARG A 342 -27.50 8.73 10.90
C ARG A 342 -26.98 9.51 9.70
N ARG A 343 -26.10 8.91 8.87
CA ARG A 343 -25.53 9.52 7.68
C ARG A 343 -26.61 9.94 6.69
N GLN A 344 -27.59 9.08 6.44
CA GLN A 344 -28.72 9.39 5.58
C GLN A 344 -29.55 10.54 6.12
N ASN A 345 -29.79 10.60 7.44
CA ASN A 345 -30.61 11.64 8.06
C ASN A 345 -29.87 12.99 8.15
N GLU A 346 -28.56 13.01 8.46
CA GLU A 346 -27.81 14.25 8.71
C GLU A 346 -27.24 14.86 7.41
N HIS A 347 -26.82 14.03 6.44
CA HIS A 347 -26.15 14.51 5.22
C HIS A 347 -27.00 14.33 3.96
N ALA A 348 -28.10 13.58 4.03
CA ALA A 348 -28.92 13.24 2.85
C ALA A 348 -28.10 12.74 1.64
N LEU A 349 -26.94 12.11 1.88
CA LEU A 349 -26.08 11.61 0.84
C LEU A 349 -26.49 10.19 0.47
N ASN A 350 -26.82 10.01 -0.81
CA ASN A 350 -27.03 8.71 -1.41
C ASN A 350 -25.94 8.45 -2.46
N GLU A 351 -25.26 7.33 -2.36
CA GLU A 351 -24.24 6.95 -3.35
C GLU A 351 -24.80 6.91 -4.78
N LEU A 352 -26.09 6.56 -4.93
CA LEU A 352 -26.79 6.59 -6.22
C LEU A 352 -26.97 8.00 -6.79
N GLU A 353 -26.94 9.05 -5.95
CA GLU A 353 -27.02 10.45 -6.38
C GLU A 353 -25.63 10.96 -6.82
N ILE A 354 -24.55 10.45 -6.20
CA ILE A 354 -23.16 10.89 -6.45
C ILE A 354 -22.58 10.18 -7.67
N LYS A 355 -22.71 8.86 -7.73
CA LYS A 355 -22.10 7.98 -8.73
C LYS A 355 -22.29 8.42 -10.20
N PRO A 356 -23.47 8.96 -10.61
CA PRO A 356 -23.68 9.45 -11.98
C PRO A 356 -22.73 10.56 -12.44
N TYR A 357 -22.06 11.26 -11.53
CA TYR A 357 -21.13 12.34 -11.84
C TYR A 357 -19.67 11.89 -11.94
N PHE A 358 -19.33 10.69 -11.47
CA PHE A 358 -17.96 10.20 -11.37
C PHE A 358 -17.67 9.15 -12.45
N GLY A 359 -17.70 9.56 -13.73
CA GLY A 359 -17.27 8.69 -14.82
C GLY A 359 -15.76 8.45 -14.79
N LEU A 360 -15.31 7.22 -15.06
CA LEU A 360 -13.88 6.86 -15.01
C LEU A 360 -13.02 7.76 -15.90
N GLU A 361 -13.42 8.00 -17.14
CA GLU A 361 -12.64 8.82 -18.08
C GLU A 361 -12.51 10.26 -17.57
N GLN A 362 -13.59 10.83 -17.02
CA GLN A 362 -13.58 12.17 -16.45
C GLN A 362 -12.68 12.26 -15.22
N MET A 363 -12.62 11.21 -14.39
CA MET A 363 -11.75 11.19 -13.20
C MET A 363 -10.27 11.04 -13.58
N ILE A 364 -9.95 10.29 -14.64
CA ILE A 364 -8.60 10.25 -15.22
C ILE A 364 -8.19 11.64 -15.74
N GLU A 365 -9.08 12.30 -16.51
CA GLU A 365 -8.83 13.66 -17.01
C GLU A 365 -8.70 14.68 -15.87
N ALA A 366 -9.45 14.53 -14.78
CA ALA A 366 -9.34 15.37 -13.59
C ALA A 366 -7.96 15.21 -12.92
N ALA A 367 -7.48 13.97 -12.76
CA ALA A 367 -6.15 13.72 -12.25
C ALA A 367 -5.07 14.34 -13.16
N PHE A 368 -5.17 14.16 -14.48
CA PHE A 368 -4.24 14.78 -15.43
C PHE A 368 -4.29 16.30 -15.42
N PHE A 369 -5.47 16.88 -15.28
CA PHE A 369 -5.63 18.35 -15.14
C PHE A 369 -4.93 18.89 -13.90
N CYS A 370 -5.07 18.23 -12.76
CA CYS A 370 -4.37 18.63 -11.53
C CYS A 370 -2.86 18.53 -11.70
N ALA A 371 -2.34 17.46 -12.32
CA ALA A 371 -0.91 17.31 -12.62
C ALA A 371 -0.39 18.36 -13.62
N ASN A 372 -1.22 18.76 -14.58
CA ASN A 372 -0.89 19.84 -15.49
C ASN A 372 -0.79 21.19 -14.76
N LYS A 373 -1.78 21.52 -13.92
CA LYS A 373 -1.82 22.75 -13.15
C LYS A 373 -0.64 22.86 -12.18
N LEU A 374 -0.29 21.78 -11.49
CA LEU A 374 0.75 21.77 -10.46
C LEU A 374 2.16 21.64 -11.03
N PHE A 375 2.34 20.81 -12.05
CA PHE A 375 3.66 20.35 -12.49
C PHE A 375 3.92 20.51 -13.99
N ASP A 376 3.04 21.20 -14.74
CA ASP A 376 3.13 21.38 -16.19
C ASP A 376 3.27 20.05 -16.97
N LEU A 377 2.62 18.98 -16.48
CA LEU A 377 2.61 17.69 -17.15
C LEU A 377 1.45 17.59 -18.16
N SER A 378 1.71 16.98 -19.31
CA SER A 378 0.68 16.61 -20.28
C SER A 378 0.77 15.12 -20.62
N PHE A 379 -0.39 14.49 -20.82
CA PHE A 379 -0.54 13.05 -21.02
C PHE A 379 -1.12 12.83 -22.43
N VAL A 380 -0.33 12.23 -23.31
CA VAL A 380 -0.71 11.98 -24.70
C VAL A 380 -0.87 10.48 -24.90
N PRO A 381 -2.05 10.01 -25.34
CA PRO A 381 -2.25 8.58 -25.61
C PRO A 381 -1.21 8.04 -26.60
N ILE A 382 -0.70 6.84 -26.34
CA ILE A 382 0.31 6.17 -27.16
C ILE A 382 -0.01 4.67 -27.28
N GLU A 383 0.22 4.13 -28.48
CA GLU A 383 0.15 2.69 -28.74
C GLU A 383 1.46 2.01 -28.35
N VAL A 384 1.40 1.08 -27.39
CA VAL A 384 2.53 0.26 -26.92
C VAL A 384 2.05 -1.18 -26.68
N PRO A 385 2.93 -2.18 -26.69
CA PRO A 385 2.55 -3.54 -26.26
C PRO A 385 2.08 -3.53 -24.80
N LEU A 386 0.84 -3.97 -24.55
CA LEU A 386 0.26 -4.07 -23.20
C LEU A 386 -0.13 -5.51 -22.92
N TYR A 387 -0.10 -5.91 -21.67
CA TYR A 387 -0.39 -7.29 -21.26
C TYR A 387 -1.89 -7.63 -21.25
N HIS A 388 -2.79 -6.63 -21.36
CA HIS A 388 -4.23 -6.81 -21.36
C HIS A 388 -4.92 -5.67 -22.12
N ASP A 389 -6.02 -5.97 -22.81
CA ASP A 389 -6.79 -5.01 -23.62
C ASP A 389 -7.42 -3.87 -22.83
N ASP A 390 -7.66 -4.08 -21.52
CA ASP A 390 -8.20 -3.04 -20.63
C ASP A 390 -7.17 -1.96 -20.27
N CYS A 391 -5.89 -2.20 -20.50
CA CYS A 391 -4.85 -1.25 -20.18
C CYS A 391 -4.81 -0.10 -21.19
N LYS A 392 -4.53 1.10 -20.69
CA LYS A 392 -4.30 2.30 -21.50
C LYS A 392 -2.94 2.87 -21.19
N ALA A 393 -2.28 3.47 -22.19
CA ALA A 393 -0.97 4.07 -22.01
C ALA A 393 -0.95 5.53 -22.48
N TRP A 394 -0.18 6.35 -21.78
CA TRP A 394 0.05 7.76 -22.10
C TRP A 394 1.54 8.08 -22.00
N GLU A 395 2.07 8.70 -23.04
CA GLU A 395 3.38 9.33 -22.98
C GLU A 395 3.26 10.64 -22.21
N VAL A 396 4.11 10.83 -21.20
CA VAL A 396 4.05 11.99 -20.31
C VAL A 396 5.08 13.02 -20.79
N PHE A 397 4.65 14.24 -21.00
CA PHE A 397 5.50 15.34 -21.45
C PHE A 397 5.53 16.49 -20.46
N ARG A 398 6.66 17.21 -20.45
CA ARG A 398 6.83 18.53 -19.84
C ARG A 398 7.64 19.39 -20.80
N ASN A 399 7.15 20.60 -21.12
CA ASN A 399 7.84 21.51 -22.06
C ASN A 399 8.24 20.81 -23.38
N ASN A 400 7.33 20.04 -23.96
CA ASN A 400 7.54 19.23 -25.18
C ASN A 400 8.66 18.17 -25.07
N LYS A 401 9.13 17.85 -23.88
CA LYS A 401 10.09 16.76 -23.64
C LYS A 401 9.40 15.62 -22.92
N ALA A 402 9.56 14.41 -23.45
CA ALA A 402 9.02 13.22 -22.82
C ALA A 402 9.69 12.98 -21.46
N VAL A 403 8.90 12.86 -20.41
CA VAL A 403 9.32 12.59 -19.03
C VAL A 403 9.31 11.09 -18.75
N GLY A 404 8.28 10.39 -19.18
CA GLY A 404 8.10 8.95 -18.92
C GLY A 404 6.88 8.37 -19.63
N LEU A 405 6.55 7.14 -19.30
CA LEU A 405 5.34 6.43 -19.75
C LEU A 405 4.46 6.14 -18.53
N PHE A 406 3.19 6.46 -18.63
CA PHE A 406 2.18 6.11 -17.65
C PHE A 406 1.20 5.09 -18.23
N ILE A 407 0.91 4.02 -17.47
CA ILE A 407 -0.02 2.96 -17.85
C ILE A 407 -1.11 2.87 -16.78
N GLY A 408 -2.37 2.81 -17.20
CA GLY A 408 -3.52 2.61 -16.32
C GLY A 408 -4.21 1.29 -16.61
N ASP A 409 -4.40 0.47 -15.58
CA ASP A 409 -5.13 -0.79 -15.59
C ASP A 409 -6.22 -0.75 -14.53
N TYR A 410 -7.38 -0.23 -14.88
CA TYR A 410 -8.39 0.21 -13.92
C TYR A 410 -9.45 -0.84 -13.55
N PHE A 411 -9.68 -1.87 -14.40
CA PHE A 411 -10.82 -2.76 -14.22
C PHE A 411 -10.51 -4.03 -13.44
N ALA A 412 -11.46 -4.45 -12.61
CA ALA A 412 -11.43 -5.75 -11.97
C ALA A 412 -11.56 -6.89 -12.99
N ARG A 413 -10.86 -8.00 -12.75
CA ARG A 413 -10.97 -9.24 -13.51
C ARG A 413 -10.52 -10.43 -12.65
N PRO A 414 -10.96 -11.67 -12.94
CA PRO A 414 -10.60 -12.85 -12.14
C PRO A 414 -9.10 -13.16 -12.09
N SER A 415 -8.35 -12.74 -13.12
CA SER A 415 -6.89 -12.90 -13.21
C SER A 415 -6.09 -11.84 -12.44
N LYS A 416 -6.74 -10.82 -11.87
CA LYS A 416 -6.10 -9.70 -11.18
C LYS A 416 -6.27 -9.80 -9.67
N ARG A 417 -5.19 -9.55 -8.91
CA ARG A 417 -5.23 -9.43 -7.46
C ARG A 417 -6.13 -8.26 -7.03
N SER A 418 -6.89 -8.44 -5.95
CA SER A 418 -7.73 -7.38 -5.37
C SER A 418 -6.90 -6.24 -4.77
N GLY A 419 -7.53 -5.08 -4.59
CA GLY A 419 -6.92 -3.84 -4.10
C GLY A 419 -6.47 -2.93 -5.23
N ALA A 420 -5.74 -1.86 -4.89
CA ALA A 420 -5.11 -0.97 -5.84
C ALA A 420 -3.62 -0.85 -5.51
N TRP A 421 -2.80 -0.53 -6.49
CA TRP A 421 -1.36 -0.30 -6.30
C TRP A 421 -0.73 0.42 -7.48
N CYS A 422 0.37 1.12 -7.19
CA CYS A 422 1.28 1.66 -8.18
C CYS A 422 2.56 0.83 -8.22
N SER A 423 3.10 0.58 -9.41
CA SER A 423 4.43 -0.01 -9.61
C SER A 423 5.11 0.55 -10.85
N ALA A 424 6.33 0.10 -11.12
CA ALA A 424 7.07 0.51 -12.29
C ALA A 424 7.69 -0.71 -12.99
N PHE A 425 7.61 -0.72 -14.33
CA PHE A 425 8.43 -1.61 -15.15
C PHE A 425 9.87 -1.14 -15.20
N GLN A 426 10.08 0.18 -15.10
CA GLN A 426 11.37 0.83 -15.13
C GLN A 426 11.32 2.08 -14.26
N SER A 427 12.23 2.20 -13.29
CA SER A 427 12.38 3.40 -12.45
C SER A 427 13.19 4.47 -13.17
N GLN A 428 13.09 5.73 -12.74
CA GLN A 428 13.91 6.82 -13.24
C GLN A 428 15.37 6.65 -12.76
N ALA A 429 16.35 6.85 -13.63
CA ALA A 429 17.77 6.96 -13.28
C ALA A 429 18.56 7.75 -14.32
N LYS A 430 19.74 8.24 -13.94
CA LYS A 430 20.70 8.86 -14.87
C LYS A 430 21.95 7.98 -15.09
N PHE A 431 22.18 7.02 -14.19
CA PHE A 431 23.31 6.08 -14.28
C PHE A 431 22.81 4.64 -14.51
N PRO A 432 23.47 3.82 -15.33
CA PRO A 432 24.66 4.15 -16.18
C PRO A 432 24.29 4.95 -17.45
N THR A 433 23.00 5.03 -17.77
CA THR A 433 22.44 5.81 -18.88
C THR A 433 21.11 6.40 -18.45
N LEU A 434 20.71 7.51 -19.08
CA LEU A 434 19.42 8.12 -18.79
C LEU A 434 18.29 7.10 -19.02
N GLN A 435 17.54 6.82 -17.98
CA GLN A 435 16.40 5.92 -17.92
C GLN A 435 15.17 6.72 -17.51
N LYS A 436 14.15 6.75 -18.37
CA LYS A 436 12.87 7.38 -18.07
C LYS A 436 11.97 6.37 -17.37
N PRO A 437 11.15 6.80 -16.41
CA PRO A 437 10.25 5.89 -15.71
C PRO A 437 9.15 5.35 -16.63
N THR A 438 8.76 4.10 -16.40
CA THR A 438 7.56 3.46 -16.97
C THR A 438 6.72 2.97 -15.81
N VAL A 439 5.67 3.72 -15.50
CA VAL A 439 4.86 3.57 -14.29
C VAL A 439 3.51 2.99 -14.62
N ILE A 440 2.99 2.14 -13.75
CA ILE A 440 1.66 1.55 -13.90
C ILE A 440 0.83 1.70 -12.63
N ASN A 441 -0.39 2.18 -12.80
CA ASN A 441 -1.44 2.15 -11.77
C ASN A 441 -2.42 1.03 -12.07
N VAL A 442 -2.70 0.22 -11.06
CA VAL A 442 -3.63 -0.90 -11.15
C VAL A 442 -4.75 -0.71 -10.12
N CYS A 443 -6.00 -0.73 -10.59
CA CYS A 443 -7.19 -0.67 -9.76
C CYS A 443 -8.11 -1.86 -10.04
N ASN A 444 -9.23 -1.94 -9.31
CA ASN A 444 -10.22 -3.00 -9.45
C ASN A 444 -11.65 -2.43 -9.50
N PHE A 445 -11.88 -1.45 -10.40
CA PHE A 445 -13.20 -0.86 -10.59
C PHE A 445 -14.12 -1.79 -11.38
N ALA A 446 -15.41 -1.75 -11.06
CA ALA A 446 -16.40 -2.51 -11.81
C ALA A 446 -16.57 -1.96 -13.23
N LYS A 447 -16.58 -2.84 -14.24
CA LYS A 447 -16.87 -2.45 -15.64
C LYS A 447 -18.32 -2.01 -15.77
N GLY A 448 -18.55 -0.99 -16.59
CA GLY A 448 -19.86 -0.46 -16.95
C GLY A 448 -19.83 0.27 -18.28
N SER A 449 -21.01 0.61 -18.81
CA SER A 449 -21.13 1.41 -20.02
C SER A 449 -22.19 2.51 -19.82
N PRO A 450 -21.77 3.72 -19.38
CA PRO A 450 -20.42 4.13 -19.01
C PRO A 450 -19.95 3.50 -17.68
N THR A 451 -18.65 3.48 -17.45
CA THR A 451 -18.08 3.12 -16.16
C THR A 451 -18.21 4.27 -15.20
N LEU A 452 -19.00 4.07 -14.12
CA LEU A 452 -19.24 5.06 -13.07
C LEU A 452 -18.59 4.58 -11.77
N LEU A 453 -17.80 5.45 -11.15
CA LEU A 453 -17.07 5.21 -9.91
C LEU A 453 -17.89 5.62 -8.69
N SER A 454 -17.68 4.96 -7.55
CA SER A 454 -18.01 5.54 -6.26
C SER A 454 -17.06 6.71 -5.95
N PHE A 455 -17.37 7.51 -4.94
CA PHE A 455 -16.45 8.54 -4.49
C PHE A 455 -15.14 7.93 -3.99
N ASP A 456 -15.20 6.82 -3.25
CA ASP A 456 -14.03 6.07 -2.76
C ASP A 456 -13.17 5.51 -3.91
N ASP A 457 -13.79 5.04 -5.01
CA ASP A 457 -13.05 4.60 -6.20
C ASP A 457 -12.31 5.77 -6.86
N ALA A 458 -12.96 6.93 -6.97
CA ALA A 458 -12.32 8.14 -7.52
C ALA A 458 -11.17 8.62 -6.62
N GLN A 459 -11.32 8.55 -5.30
CA GLN A 459 -10.27 8.86 -4.34
C GLN A 459 -9.10 7.88 -4.49
N THR A 460 -9.37 6.58 -4.63
CA THR A 460 -8.35 5.54 -4.90
C THR A 460 -7.59 5.83 -6.20
N LEU A 461 -8.27 6.26 -7.26
CA LEU A 461 -7.63 6.65 -8.52
C LEU A 461 -6.64 7.80 -8.31
N PHE A 462 -7.02 8.83 -7.57
CA PHE A 462 -6.14 9.95 -7.23
C PHE A 462 -4.98 9.51 -6.35
N HIS A 463 -5.22 8.66 -5.36
CA HIS A 463 -4.18 8.08 -4.50
C HIS A 463 -3.08 7.38 -5.33
N GLU A 464 -3.47 6.40 -6.16
CA GLU A 464 -2.50 5.67 -6.99
C GLU A 464 -1.79 6.58 -7.98
N PHE A 465 -2.49 7.60 -8.48
CA PHE A 465 -1.88 8.58 -9.37
C PHE A 465 -0.87 9.49 -8.63
N GLY A 466 -1.07 9.77 -7.35
CA GLY A 466 -0.08 10.44 -6.50
C GLY A 466 1.23 9.64 -6.38
N HIS A 467 1.15 8.33 -6.21
CA HIS A 467 2.32 7.43 -6.30
C HIS A 467 2.97 7.46 -7.70
N ALA A 468 2.15 7.49 -8.75
CA ALA A 468 2.66 7.58 -10.12
C ALA A 468 3.44 8.88 -10.34
N LEU A 469 2.94 10.01 -9.84
CA LEU A 469 3.64 11.30 -9.90
C LEU A 469 4.97 11.27 -9.14
N HIS A 470 5.02 10.63 -7.97
CA HIS A 470 6.26 10.46 -7.21
C HIS A 470 7.33 9.69 -8.00
N GLN A 471 6.92 8.73 -8.84
CA GLN A 471 7.85 8.01 -9.72
C GLN A 471 8.18 8.78 -11.00
N LEU A 472 7.18 9.40 -11.64
CA LEU A 472 7.34 10.14 -12.90
C LEU A 472 8.19 11.41 -12.72
N LEU A 473 8.11 12.08 -11.58
CA LEU A 473 8.83 13.30 -11.27
C LEU A 473 10.17 13.07 -10.60
N SER A 474 10.52 11.82 -10.28
CA SER A 474 11.83 11.49 -9.70
C SER A 474 12.97 11.98 -10.60
N ASN A 475 14.03 12.53 -9.98
CA ASN A 475 15.15 13.14 -10.71
C ASN A 475 16.49 12.82 -10.08
N VAL A 476 16.71 11.56 -9.72
CA VAL A 476 17.94 11.06 -9.07
C VAL A 476 18.93 10.50 -10.08
N THR A 477 20.17 10.34 -9.65
CA THR A 477 21.22 9.71 -10.47
C THR A 477 21.11 8.19 -10.42
N TYR A 478 20.81 7.64 -9.25
CA TYR A 478 20.92 6.21 -8.97
C TYR A 478 19.55 5.57 -8.72
N GLU A 479 19.23 4.53 -9.48
CA GLU A 479 17.95 3.83 -9.43
C GLU A 479 17.49 3.40 -8.01
N PRO A 480 18.36 2.87 -7.11
CA PRO A 480 17.95 2.48 -5.76
C PRO A 480 17.47 3.64 -4.86
N LEU A 481 17.60 4.87 -5.32
CA LEU A 481 17.15 6.09 -4.64
C LEU A 481 15.91 6.71 -5.30
N SER A 482 15.39 6.11 -6.38
CA SER A 482 14.37 6.70 -7.24
C SER A 482 12.95 6.60 -6.65
N GLY A 483 12.17 7.65 -6.85
CA GLY A 483 10.71 7.66 -6.64
C GLY A 483 10.29 7.14 -5.28
N THR A 484 9.51 6.09 -5.28
CA THR A 484 8.93 5.44 -4.08
C THR A 484 9.94 4.62 -3.24
N ALA A 485 11.24 4.61 -3.58
CA ALA A 485 12.30 3.95 -2.78
C ALA A 485 12.66 4.74 -1.49
N VAL A 486 11.70 5.35 -0.85
CA VAL A 486 11.79 6.14 0.39
C VAL A 486 11.39 5.32 1.63
N SER A 487 11.44 5.92 2.82
CA SER A 487 10.93 5.26 4.05
C SER A 487 9.44 4.96 3.96
N ARG A 488 8.99 3.90 4.65
CA ARG A 488 7.60 3.40 4.60
C ARG A 488 6.60 4.44 5.10
N ASP A 489 6.95 5.18 6.13
CA ASP A 489 6.13 6.20 6.74
C ASP A 489 6.15 7.56 5.99
N PHE A 490 6.89 7.63 4.87
CA PHE A 490 6.90 8.77 3.96
C PHE A 490 6.27 8.46 2.59
N VAL A 491 6.26 7.20 2.19
CA VAL A 491 5.86 6.80 0.83
C VAL A 491 4.41 7.14 0.49
N GLU A 492 3.52 7.17 1.51
CA GLU A 492 2.11 7.49 1.32
C GLU A 492 1.83 9.01 1.30
N LEU A 493 2.82 9.85 1.63
CA LEU A 493 2.62 11.31 1.59
C LEU A 493 2.19 11.81 0.21
N PRO A 494 2.85 11.47 -0.92
CA PRO A 494 2.42 11.96 -2.22
C PRO A 494 1.04 11.43 -2.66
N SER A 495 0.71 10.19 -2.32
CA SER A 495 -0.56 9.55 -2.68
C SER A 495 -1.73 10.15 -1.91
N GLN A 496 -1.66 10.20 -0.58
CA GLN A 496 -2.69 10.79 0.28
C GLN A 496 -2.85 12.28 0.00
N LEU A 497 -1.75 13.01 -0.20
CA LEU A 497 -1.79 14.41 -0.58
C LEU A 497 -2.57 14.64 -1.88
N TYR A 498 -2.40 13.78 -2.88
CA TYR A 498 -3.05 13.97 -4.16
C TYR A 498 -4.57 13.76 -4.11
N GLU A 499 -5.07 12.99 -3.16
CA GLU A 499 -6.50 12.80 -2.89
C GLU A 499 -7.23 14.12 -2.60
N HIS A 500 -6.57 15.08 -1.94
CA HIS A 500 -7.16 16.38 -1.61
C HIS A 500 -7.63 17.16 -2.85
N TRP A 501 -6.93 17.03 -3.99
CA TRP A 501 -7.33 17.74 -5.22
C TRP A 501 -8.64 17.23 -5.82
N LEU A 502 -9.05 15.99 -5.55
CA LEU A 502 -10.36 15.50 -5.96
C LEU A 502 -11.51 16.36 -5.39
N THR A 503 -11.36 16.86 -4.15
CA THR A 503 -12.39 17.63 -3.46
C THR A 503 -12.31 19.14 -3.71
N VAL A 504 -11.34 19.62 -4.51
CA VAL A 504 -11.26 21.03 -4.89
C VAL A 504 -12.48 21.40 -5.75
N PRO A 505 -13.27 22.44 -5.37
CA PRO A 505 -14.51 22.77 -6.08
C PRO A 505 -14.33 23.03 -7.57
N GLU A 506 -13.20 23.64 -7.99
CA GLU A 506 -12.86 23.86 -9.41
C GLU A 506 -12.77 22.53 -10.17
N VAL A 507 -12.17 21.51 -9.56
CA VAL A 507 -11.98 20.18 -10.15
C VAL A 507 -13.33 19.46 -10.26
N LEU A 508 -14.10 19.42 -9.18
CA LEU A 508 -15.43 18.81 -9.17
C LEU A 508 -16.38 19.47 -10.18
N LYS A 509 -16.46 20.80 -10.22
CA LYS A 509 -17.31 21.51 -11.19
C LYS A 509 -16.94 21.24 -12.65
N LYS A 510 -15.66 21.02 -12.92
CA LYS A 510 -15.16 20.81 -14.27
C LYS A 510 -15.30 19.37 -14.75
N PHE A 511 -15.11 18.40 -13.88
CA PHE A 511 -14.97 17.00 -14.26
C PHE A 511 -16.07 16.08 -13.70
N ALA A 512 -16.71 16.42 -12.57
CA ALA A 512 -17.85 15.66 -12.08
C ALA A 512 -19.12 16.04 -12.88
N LEU A 513 -19.22 15.49 -14.08
CA LEU A 513 -20.31 15.74 -15.02
C LEU A 513 -21.25 14.55 -15.08
N HIS A 514 -22.55 14.78 -14.90
CA HIS A 514 -23.56 13.73 -14.97
C HIS A 514 -23.46 12.98 -16.31
N TYR A 515 -23.37 11.67 -16.26
CA TYR A 515 -23.04 10.83 -17.43
C TYR A 515 -24.03 10.97 -18.60
N GLU A 516 -25.33 11.25 -18.34
CA GLU A 516 -26.37 11.45 -19.37
C GLU A 516 -26.48 12.93 -19.76
N THR A 517 -26.73 13.81 -18.78
CA THR A 517 -27.08 15.21 -19.04
C THR A 517 -25.88 16.11 -19.31
N LYS A 518 -24.66 15.65 -18.96
CA LYS A 518 -23.40 16.42 -19.01
C LYS A 518 -23.41 17.67 -18.13
N GLN A 519 -24.41 17.83 -17.26
CA GLN A 519 -24.46 18.92 -16.31
C GLN A 519 -23.43 18.70 -15.20
N PRO A 520 -22.75 19.76 -14.76
CA PRO A 520 -21.83 19.65 -13.62
C PRO A 520 -22.59 19.34 -12.33
N ILE A 521 -21.89 18.72 -11.41
CA ILE A 521 -22.35 18.51 -10.04
C ILE A 521 -22.76 19.86 -9.39
N SER A 522 -23.86 19.87 -8.65
CA SER A 522 -24.36 21.10 -7.99
C SER A 522 -23.49 21.50 -6.81
N ASP A 523 -23.44 22.82 -6.50
CA ASP A 523 -22.74 23.34 -5.33
C ASP A 523 -23.28 22.70 -4.03
N GLU A 524 -24.60 22.49 -3.95
CA GLU A 524 -25.23 21.83 -2.80
C GLU A 524 -24.72 20.37 -2.61
N LEU A 525 -24.59 19.62 -3.69
CA LEU A 525 -24.06 18.25 -3.59
C LEU A 525 -22.58 18.23 -3.24
N ILE A 526 -21.79 19.17 -3.75
CA ILE A 526 -20.39 19.36 -3.36
C ILE A 526 -20.27 19.65 -1.86
N GLU A 527 -21.07 20.59 -1.34
CA GLU A 527 -21.09 20.93 0.09
C GLU A 527 -21.45 19.72 0.96
N ARG A 528 -22.44 18.92 0.53
CA ARG A 528 -22.81 17.67 1.22
C ARG A 528 -21.70 16.63 1.22
N ILE A 529 -21.00 16.45 0.11
CA ILE A 529 -19.84 15.52 -0.01
C ILE A 529 -18.72 15.99 0.94
N ILE A 530 -18.34 17.24 0.89
CA ILE A 530 -17.28 17.81 1.75
C ILE A 530 -17.71 17.77 3.22
N GLY A 531 -18.97 18.10 3.52
CA GLY A 531 -19.51 18.07 4.89
C GLY A 531 -19.55 16.68 5.50
N ALA A 532 -19.70 15.63 4.67
CA ALA A 532 -19.69 14.24 5.11
C ALA A 532 -18.29 13.61 5.21
N ALA A 533 -17.24 14.29 4.75
CA ALA A 533 -15.88 13.74 4.74
C ALA A 533 -15.39 13.31 6.13
N ASN A 534 -15.83 14.03 7.18
CA ASN A 534 -15.47 13.75 8.57
C ASN A 534 -16.49 12.89 9.32
N PHE A 535 -17.47 12.33 8.61
CA PHE A 535 -18.48 11.49 9.22
C PHE A 535 -17.89 10.19 9.75
N ASP A 536 -18.23 9.82 10.99
CA ASP A 536 -17.79 8.60 11.68
C ASP A 536 -16.25 8.48 11.87
N MET A 537 -15.50 9.59 11.76
CA MET A 537 -14.05 9.60 11.91
C MET A 537 -13.58 9.17 13.29
N GLY A 538 -14.39 9.35 14.34
CA GLY A 538 -14.11 8.80 15.68
C GLY A 538 -13.97 7.28 15.65
N TYR A 539 -14.94 6.60 15.04
CA TYR A 539 -14.94 5.14 14.89
C TYR A 539 -13.78 4.64 14.02
N GLN A 540 -13.66 5.18 12.80
CA GLN A 540 -12.65 4.74 11.84
C GLN A 540 -11.23 4.89 12.39
N THR A 541 -10.98 5.99 13.12
CA THR A 541 -9.67 6.26 13.71
C THR A 541 -9.40 5.33 14.90
N VAL A 542 -10.38 5.04 15.75
CA VAL A 542 -10.25 4.08 16.86
C VAL A 542 -9.99 2.66 16.32
N GLU A 543 -10.75 2.21 15.33
CA GLU A 543 -10.57 0.91 14.66
C GLU A 543 -9.15 0.74 14.10
N TYR A 544 -8.62 1.76 13.45
CA TYR A 544 -7.29 1.77 12.86
C TYR A 544 -6.17 1.82 13.91
N ILE A 545 -6.22 2.80 14.83
CA ILE A 545 -5.14 3.02 15.81
C ILE A 545 -5.03 1.85 16.78
N SER A 546 -6.13 1.19 17.14
CA SER A 546 -6.08 -0.02 17.97
C SER A 546 -5.19 -1.10 17.34
N SER A 547 -5.31 -1.31 16.01
CA SER A 547 -4.46 -2.25 15.27
C SER A 547 -3.00 -1.79 15.22
N ALA A 548 -2.75 -0.49 15.00
CA ALA A 548 -1.40 0.08 14.95
C ALA A 548 -0.69 0.00 16.30
N LEU A 549 -1.40 0.26 17.40
CA LEU A 549 -0.84 0.11 18.76
C LEU A 549 -0.57 -1.35 19.12
N VAL A 550 -1.45 -2.28 18.74
CA VAL A 550 -1.22 -3.71 18.95
C VAL A 550 0.00 -4.18 18.16
N ASP A 551 0.15 -3.79 16.89
CA ASP A 551 1.33 -4.07 16.07
C ASP A 551 2.62 -3.56 16.75
N LEU A 552 2.64 -2.29 17.17
CA LEU A 552 3.79 -1.69 17.83
C LEU A 552 4.16 -2.43 19.12
N TYR A 553 3.19 -2.64 20.02
CA TYR A 553 3.47 -3.28 21.31
C TYR A 553 3.81 -4.77 21.20
N PHE A 554 3.32 -5.48 20.19
CA PHE A 554 3.76 -6.84 19.89
C PHE A 554 5.25 -6.89 19.57
N HIS A 555 5.74 -5.96 18.76
CA HIS A 555 7.14 -5.92 18.34
C HIS A 555 8.09 -5.25 19.34
N LEU A 556 7.56 -4.54 20.34
CA LEU A 556 8.29 -4.08 21.54
C LEU A 556 8.41 -5.18 22.58
N SER A 557 7.52 -6.18 22.58
CA SER A 557 7.48 -7.20 23.64
C SER A 557 8.68 -8.13 23.60
N SER A 558 9.34 -8.30 24.74
CA SER A 558 10.42 -9.27 24.94
C SER A 558 9.93 -10.65 25.37
N LYS A 559 8.63 -10.84 25.62
CA LYS A 559 8.06 -12.05 26.21
C LYS A 559 7.36 -12.90 25.19
N ASP A 560 7.63 -14.21 25.19
CA ASP A 560 6.82 -15.21 24.48
C ASP A 560 5.50 -15.38 25.24
N LYS A 561 4.45 -14.72 24.76
CA LYS A 561 3.09 -14.75 25.33
C LYS A 561 2.09 -15.31 24.31
N ASP A 562 0.97 -15.78 24.84
CA ASP A 562 -0.21 -16.00 24.03
C ASP A 562 -0.63 -14.69 23.36
N VAL A 563 -0.76 -14.70 22.02
CA VAL A 563 -0.99 -13.48 21.23
C VAL A 563 -2.33 -12.82 21.54
N MET A 564 -3.38 -13.62 21.82
CA MET A 564 -4.71 -13.08 22.13
C MET A 564 -4.77 -12.48 23.51
N LYS A 565 -4.06 -13.09 24.50
CA LYS A 565 -3.93 -12.50 25.83
C LYS A 565 -3.16 -11.19 25.77
N LEU A 566 -2.06 -11.15 25.00
CA LEU A 566 -1.28 -9.92 24.84
C LEU A 566 -2.10 -8.83 24.12
N GLN A 567 -2.84 -9.18 23.06
CA GLN A 567 -3.77 -8.26 22.40
C GLN A 567 -4.77 -7.68 23.41
N THR A 568 -5.40 -8.55 24.21
CA THR A 568 -6.39 -8.12 25.22
C THR A 568 -5.77 -7.22 26.28
N GLU A 569 -4.55 -7.53 26.78
CA GLU A 569 -3.82 -6.69 27.72
C GLU A 569 -3.56 -5.29 27.14
N ILE A 570 -3.16 -5.22 25.87
CA ILE A 570 -2.90 -3.95 25.18
C ILE A 570 -4.19 -3.13 25.03
N LEU A 571 -5.26 -3.76 24.53
CA LEU A 571 -6.55 -3.08 24.34
C LEU A 571 -7.11 -2.56 25.67
N ASN A 572 -6.98 -3.32 26.74
CA ASN A 572 -7.37 -2.87 28.10
C ASN A 572 -6.52 -1.69 28.57
N LYS A 573 -5.20 -1.72 28.33
CA LYS A 573 -4.28 -0.63 28.69
C LYS A 573 -4.66 0.69 28.03
N ILE A 574 -5.08 0.65 26.76
CA ILE A 574 -5.51 1.85 26.02
C ILE A 574 -7.00 2.19 26.24
N GLU A 575 -7.71 1.43 27.05
CA GLU A 575 -9.16 1.59 27.31
C GLU A 575 -9.99 1.57 26.02
N MET A 576 -9.80 0.53 25.21
CA MET A 576 -10.54 0.34 23.95
C MET A 576 -12.05 0.35 24.21
N PRO A 577 -12.86 1.13 23.45
CA PRO A 577 -14.32 1.08 23.54
C PRO A 577 -14.85 -0.32 23.20
N LYS A 578 -15.70 -0.89 24.08
CA LYS A 578 -16.20 -2.27 23.92
C LYS A 578 -17.04 -2.53 22.69
N VAL A 579 -17.61 -1.47 22.14
CA VAL A 579 -18.51 -1.51 20.96
C VAL A 579 -17.79 -1.28 19.63
N ILE A 580 -16.47 -1.18 19.66
CA ILE A 580 -15.62 -1.03 18.47
C ILE A 580 -14.61 -2.17 18.47
N GLU A 581 -14.53 -2.89 17.37
CA GLU A 581 -13.52 -3.93 17.17
C GLU A 581 -12.27 -3.34 16.49
N MET A 582 -11.14 -4.03 16.64
CA MET A 582 -9.94 -3.69 15.87
C MET A 582 -10.21 -3.89 14.38
N ARG A 583 -9.73 -2.98 13.55
CA ARG A 583 -9.76 -3.15 12.09
C ARG A 583 -9.13 -4.46 11.64
N HIS A 584 -8.01 -4.83 12.28
CA HIS A 584 -7.28 -6.07 12.07
C HIS A 584 -6.91 -6.68 13.42
N ALA A 585 -7.68 -7.67 13.88
CA ALA A 585 -7.27 -8.49 15.02
C ALA A 585 -6.17 -9.48 14.60
N THR A 586 -5.37 -9.92 15.56
CA THR A 586 -4.17 -10.75 15.33
C THR A 586 -4.37 -11.91 14.34
N PRO A 587 -5.45 -12.75 14.42
CA PRO A 587 -5.59 -13.91 13.54
C PRO A 587 -5.80 -13.57 12.07
N HIS A 588 -6.25 -12.34 11.75
CA HIS A 588 -6.49 -11.90 10.36
C HIS A 588 -5.69 -10.64 9.98
N PHE A 589 -4.63 -10.31 10.74
CA PHE A 589 -3.80 -9.15 10.46
C PHE A 589 -2.74 -9.44 9.39
N SER A 590 -3.19 -9.61 8.14
CA SER A 590 -2.33 -9.94 7.00
C SER A 590 -1.19 -8.96 6.78
N HIS A 591 -1.40 -7.65 6.94
CA HIS A 591 -0.36 -6.61 6.83
C HIS A 591 0.87 -6.93 7.69
N VAL A 592 0.66 -7.49 8.86
CA VAL A 592 1.71 -7.80 9.83
C VAL A 592 2.23 -9.23 9.71
N PHE A 593 1.36 -10.21 9.43
CA PHE A 593 1.71 -11.63 9.56
C PHE A 593 1.85 -12.38 8.24
N SER A 594 1.30 -11.90 7.11
CA SER A 594 1.51 -12.50 5.79
C SER A 594 2.89 -12.19 5.18
N GLY A 595 3.61 -11.25 5.78
CA GLY A 595 4.97 -10.83 5.41
C GLY A 595 5.57 -9.91 6.46
N GLY A 596 6.76 -9.37 6.21
CA GLY A 596 7.47 -8.48 7.15
C GLY A 596 7.34 -6.98 6.84
N TYR A 597 6.62 -6.62 5.79
CA TYR A 597 6.65 -5.28 5.24
C TYR A 597 6.06 -4.21 6.18
N TYR A 598 4.90 -4.49 6.77
CA TYR A 598 4.20 -3.62 7.71
C TYR A 598 4.39 -4.01 9.19
N ALA A 599 5.22 -5.01 9.49
CA ALA A 599 5.49 -5.41 10.86
C ALA A 599 6.17 -4.28 11.64
N ALA A 600 5.62 -3.87 12.77
CA ALA A 600 5.97 -2.67 13.53
C ALA A 600 5.91 -1.37 12.69
N ALA A 601 5.14 -1.38 11.61
CA ALA A 601 5.07 -0.28 10.65
C ALA A 601 3.64 0.02 10.17
N TYR A 602 2.61 -0.56 10.78
CA TYR A 602 1.22 -0.28 10.40
C TYR A 602 0.80 1.17 10.72
N TYR A 603 1.52 1.84 11.61
CA TYR A 603 1.36 3.28 11.91
C TYR A 603 1.63 4.19 10.71
N SER A 604 2.31 3.71 9.67
CA SER A 604 2.83 4.51 8.55
C SER A 604 1.76 5.32 7.83
N TYR A 605 0.52 4.72 7.68
CA TYR A 605 -0.58 5.46 7.07
C TYR A 605 -0.94 6.72 7.85
N MET A 606 -1.05 6.63 9.18
CA MET A 606 -1.34 7.78 10.04
C MET A 606 -0.19 8.78 10.08
N TRP A 607 1.06 8.30 10.05
CA TRP A 607 2.23 9.15 10.02
C TRP A 607 2.28 10.00 8.73
N SER A 608 2.04 9.36 7.59
CA SER A 608 1.98 10.05 6.30
C SER A 608 0.80 11.02 6.22
N GLU A 609 -0.35 10.68 6.80
CA GLU A 609 -1.53 11.54 6.83
C GLU A 609 -1.32 12.81 7.68
N VAL A 610 -0.51 12.75 8.73
CA VAL A 610 -0.09 13.98 9.45
C VAL A 610 0.69 14.90 8.53
N MET A 611 1.52 14.35 7.65
CA MET A 611 2.31 15.15 6.71
C MET A 611 1.47 15.68 5.57
N ASP A 612 0.58 14.87 4.98
CA ASP A 612 -0.23 15.28 3.85
C ASP A 612 -1.20 16.42 4.22
N GLU A 613 -1.86 16.32 5.37
CA GLU A 613 -2.73 17.37 5.90
C GLU A 613 -1.97 18.68 6.17
N ASP A 614 -0.76 18.63 6.73
CA ASP A 614 0.06 19.82 6.92
C ASP A 614 0.58 20.37 5.58
N VAL A 615 0.93 19.53 4.61
CA VAL A 615 1.33 19.96 3.26
C VAL A 615 0.17 20.63 2.56
N PHE A 616 -1.03 20.01 2.54
CA PHE A 616 -2.20 20.62 1.91
C PHE A 616 -2.67 21.88 2.64
N SER A 617 -2.44 21.99 3.95
CA SER A 617 -2.71 23.22 4.69
C SER A 617 -1.90 24.41 4.19
N ALA A 618 -0.68 24.18 3.65
CA ALA A 618 0.11 25.26 3.06
C ALA A 618 -0.59 25.88 1.84
N PHE A 619 -1.21 25.07 0.99
CA PHE A 619 -2.02 25.56 -0.14
C PHE A 619 -3.29 26.30 0.34
N LYS A 620 -3.93 25.81 1.41
CA LYS A 620 -5.07 26.51 2.05
C LYS A 620 -4.66 27.86 2.67
N GLU A 621 -3.46 27.95 3.28
CA GLU A 621 -2.91 29.18 3.88
C GLU A 621 -2.67 30.26 2.83
N VAL A 622 -2.22 29.90 1.62
CA VAL A 622 -2.06 30.83 0.49
C VAL A 622 -3.40 31.15 -0.18
N GLY A 623 -4.40 30.28 -0.05
CA GLY A 623 -5.75 30.45 -0.63
C GLY A 623 -5.86 30.01 -2.09
N ASP A 624 -4.85 29.34 -2.64
CA ASP A 624 -4.84 28.77 -3.99
C ASP A 624 -4.36 27.31 -3.96
N PRO A 625 -5.24 26.33 -4.24
CA PRO A 625 -4.85 24.92 -4.27
C PRO A 625 -3.89 24.58 -5.43
N PHE A 626 -3.66 25.49 -6.36
CA PHE A 626 -2.77 25.33 -7.49
C PHE A 626 -1.62 26.36 -7.50
N ASP A 627 -1.26 26.91 -6.32
CA ASP A 627 -0.15 27.84 -6.21
C ASP A 627 1.14 27.25 -6.77
N MET A 628 1.71 27.94 -7.78
CA MET A 628 2.85 27.43 -8.55
C MET A 628 4.15 27.42 -7.75
N ASP A 629 4.34 28.34 -6.80
CA ASP A 629 5.55 28.40 -5.99
C ASP A 629 5.58 27.24 -4.99
N LEU A 630 4.44 26.94 -4.36
CA LEU A 630 4.28 25.77 -3.50
C LEU A 630 4.40 24.45 -4.30
N ALA A 631 3.80 24.38 -5.49
CA ALA A 631 3.89 23.21 -6.35
C ALA A 631 5.34 22.94 -6.79
N ASN A 632 6.09 23.96 -7.19
CA ASN A 632 7.51 23.85 -7.52
C ASN A 632 8.35 23.43 -6.31
N SER A 633 8.04 23.98 -5.11
CA SER A 633 8.70 23.58 -3.87
C SER A 633 8.40 22.13 -3.49
N LEU A 634 7.14 21.68 -3.65
CA LEU A 634 6.70 20.30 -3.43
C LEU A 634 7.44 19.33 -4.36
N GLU A 635 7.49 19.65 -5.65
CA GLU A 635 8.24 18.83 -6.60
C GLU A 635 9.72 18.75 -6.23
N LYS A 636 10.35 19.91 -6.05
CA LYS A 636 11.79 20.00 -5.80
C LYS A 636 12.24 19.31 -4.53
N ASN A 637 11.44 19.36 -3.46
CA ASN A 637 11.86 18.89 -2.14
C ASN A 637 11.24 17.55 -1.73
N ILE A 638 10.12 17.14 -2.33
CA ILE A 638 9.40 15.90 -1.98
C ILE A 638 9.42 14.92 -3.14
N LEU A 639 8.82 15.29 -4.30
CA LEU A 639 8.56 14.32 -5.36
C LEU A 639 9.81 13.93 -6.17
N SER A 640 10.75 14.87 -6.37
CA SER A 640 11.89 14.62 -7.26
C SER A 640 13.11 14.03 -6.57
N VAL A 641 13.18 14.12 -5.24
CA VAL A 641 14.40 13.77 -4.50
C VAL A 641 14.52 12.27 -4.19
N GLY A 642 13.43 11.52 -4.19
CA GLY A 642 13.44 10.13 -3.78
C GLY A 642 14.16 9.94 -2.44
N ASN A 643 15.03 8.92 -2.35
CA ASN A 643 15.85 8.67 -1.16
C ASN A 643 17.28 9.25 -1.28
N SER A 644 17.50 10.20 -2.19
CA SER A 644 18.80 10.91 -2.28
C SER A 644 19.04 11.83 -1.08
N MET A 645 17.99 12.10 -0.31
CA MET A 645 17.96 12.91 0.90
C MET A 645 17.17 12.19 2.00
N ASP A 646 17.48 12.48 3.26
CA ASP A 646 16.67 12.02 4.38
C ASP A 646 15.24 12.61 4.29
N SER A 647 14.21 11.79 4.50
CA SER A 647 12.80 12.19 4.33
C SER A 647 12.39 13.33 5.25
N GLU A 648 12.90 13.35 6.49
CA GLU A 648 12.66 14.45 7.44
C GLU A 648 13.25 15.78 6.93
N LEU A 649 14.49 15.72 6.42
CA LEU A 649 15.15 16.90 5.84
C LEU A 649 14.42 17.39 4.58
N ALA A 650 13.97 16.48 3.72
CA ALA A 650 13.18 16.78 2.54
C ALA A 650 11.88 17.51 2.91
N TYR A 651 11.18 17.00 3.91
CA TYR A 651 9.95 17.60 4.43
C TYR A 651 10.20 19.01 5.01
N VAL A 652 11.22 19.16 5.86
CA VAL A 652 11.58 20.47 6.45
C VAL A 652 12.00 21.50 5.40
N LYS A 653 12.65 21.06 4.31
CA LYS A 653 12.97 21.98 3.18
C LYS A 653 11.73 22.47 2.47
N PHE A 654 10.68 21.68 2.40
CA PHE A 654 9.40 22.13 1.84
C PHE A 654 8.63 23.01 2.80
N ARG A 655 8.39 22.55 4.04
CA ARG A 655 7.45 23.18 4.99
C ARG A 655 8.12 24.15 5.97
N GLY A 656 9.45 24.12 6.12
CA GLY A 656 10.23 24.94 7.07
C GLY A 656 10.20 24.41 8.52
N LYS A 657 9.42 23.38 8.81
CA LYS A 657 9.20 22.78 10.14
C LYS A 657 8.76 21.34 9.98
N LEU A 658 8.85 20.53 11.06
CA LEU A 658 8.20 19.23 11.13
C LEU A 658 6.68 19.38 11.29
N PRO A 659 5.88 18.42 10.78
CA PRO A 659 4.44 18.45 10.91
C PRO A 659 4.01 18.29 12.36
N LYS A 660 2.84 18.84 12.70
CA LYS A 660 2.18 18.63 13.97
C LYS A 660 0.90 17.86 13.77
N VAL A 661 0.52 17.07 14.77
CA VAL A 661 -0.73 16.28 14.74
C VAL A 661 -1.99 17.14 14.61
N ASP A 662 -1.90 18.43 14.94
CA ASP A 662 -3.04 19.36 14.89
C ASP A 662 -3.68 19.45 13.50
N ALA A 663 -2.86 19.37 12.42
CA ALA A 663 -3.37 19.39 11.04
C ALA A 663 -4.27 18.18 10.79
N LEU A 664 -3.80 16.98 11.11
CA LEU A 664 -4.56 15.74 11.02
C LEU A 664 -5.85 15.78 11.85
N LEU A 665 -5.76 16.20 13.12
CA LEU A 665 -6.94 16.26 14.01
C LEU A 665 -8.00 17.21 13.45
N LYS A 666 -7.57 18.35 12.88
CA LYS A 666 -8.46 19.29 12.22
C LYS A 666 -9.04 18.72 10.92
N GLY A 667 -8.23 18.10 10.07
CA GLY A 667 -8.68 17.45 8.84
C GLY A 667 -9.72 16.39 9.10
N ARG A 668 -9.54 15.57 10.14
CA ARG A 668 -10.48 14.53 10.56
C ARG A 668 -11.65 15.02 11.43
N GLY A 669 -11.76 16.34 11.72
CA GLY A 669 -12.82 16.86 12.60
C GLY A 669 -12.72 16.34 14.04
N LEU A 670 -11.53 16.01 14.52
CA LEU A 670 -11.26 15.47 15.87
C LEU A 670 -10.60 16.51 16.79
N ALA A 671 -10.40 17.75 16.32
CA ALA A 671 -9.79 18.85 17.09
C ALA A 671 -10.73 19.43 18.16
#